data_ea18c630e41e4d255eabd4c799460c95
#
_entry.id   ea18c630e41e4d255eabd4c799460c95
#
_cell.length_a   1.000
_cell.length_b   1.000
_cell.length_c   1.000
_cell.angle_alpha   90.00
_cell.angle_beta   90.00
_cell.angle_gamma   90.00
#
_symmetry.space_group_name_H-M   'P 1'
#
loop_
_entity.id
_entity.type
_entity.pdbx_description
1 polymer ?
#
loop_
_entity_poly.entity_id
_entity_poly.type
_entity_poly.pdbx_seq_one_letter_code
_entity_poly.pdbx_strand_id
1 'polypeptide(L)'
;MTSGTLFFLAAAAILIAIRLFSYLAKRRGHRFLEPANEVFAWSPFQLMVASFLLLFAELAFIRWIAVEIRVFAYFKNLALLLCFVGFGLGCALARQKTRWSLSVKALMGLLLIVRLPWSAKALESLSQGLGAAADLELWTTGAAWTWLNYLAVVLLTAILFLLLVWIFVPLGQLVGRQMNLAAKPLVSYSWNLFGSLIGILTFLAVSRMMLQPWVWLGIVLAGFAVLQTTAKDRALILSLLVPLVLLLHDPANPDRYSIWTPYQQIEYSRSYAANGDFAQGVLKVNHTGYQAIVNLSAAFLARHPKLLKEAENENPYNLPFRFVSPSPSVLIVGSGTGNDVAAALRNGSSEVDAVEIDPAILALGKREHPERPYDSPVVKVNLTDARAFLKRSSRHYDLALFALLDSHTQFSDYSNMRIDNFVYTMESFREARDHLNPNGVLFLKFAVDRPWMGRRLSRMLQQTFGRPPLVFYAGSSYTPAAVCFAVSASGQSEEALARDPSLAAFVSRNRFSTDSKDVPVTTDDWPYLYQEVRSIPRTYLSLAVLVILVTLGFYSRIPAARQQPPSLFFFSMGAGFMLLETQVISRLALYFGTTWQVNGVVISILLTALLVANKVVGYFPKSLSRDWIVVPLLAGLLVAYGLPFARVPGEPALVGAMVAIVFAVPVVFAGLLFSLEFREESSPGAALGANVLGAVVGGLLENLSLLLGMRALLPITIAIYSIAAIALRLRHSPSRTISDNNPNPGAVH
;
A
#
# COMPACT_ATOMS: atom_id res chain seq x y z
N MET A 1 -12.82 -27.51 -15.69
CA MET A 1 -13.16 -26.15 -16.18
C MET A 1 -11.93 -25.29 -15.98
N THR A 2 -11.54 -24.53 -16.98
CA THR A 2 -10.39 -23.61 -16.86
C THR A 2 -10.74 -22.46 -15.93
N SER A 3 -9.76 -21.89 -15.23
CA SER A 3 -9.93 -20.74 -14.33
C SER A 3 -10.63 -19.55 -15.02
N GLY A 4 -10.45 -19.37 -16.32
CA GLY A 4 -11.13 -18.38 -17.12
C GLY A 4 -12.66 -18.59 -17.23
N THR A 5 -13.10 -19.85 -17.40
CA THR A 5 -14.54 -20.16 -17.50
C THR A 5 -15.26 -19.91 -16.17
N LEU A 6 -14.60 -20.21 -15.05
CA LEU A 6 -15.12 -19.94 -13.70
C LEU A 6 -15.23 -18.46 -13.43
N PHE A 7 -14.26 -17.67 -13.90
CA PHE A 7 -14.30 -16.22 -13.80
C PHE A 7 -15.47 -15.60 -14.57
N PHE A 8 -15.72 -16.04 -15.81
CA PHE A 8 -16.87 -15.57 -16.60
C PHE A 8 -18.22 -15.93 -15.96
N LEU A 9 -18.33 -17.12 -15.36
CA LEU A 9 -19.54 -17.53 -14.63
C LEU A 9 -19.75 -16.68 -13.37
N ALA A 10 -18.68 -16.36 -12.65
CA ALA A 10 -18.75 -15.50 -11.47
C ALA A 10 -19.12 -14.06 -11.84
N ALA A 11 -18.51 -13.49 -12.89
CA ALA A 11 -18.86 -12.18 -13.41
C ALA A 11 -20.34 -12.13 -13.88
N ALA A 12 -20.82 -13.17 -14.56
CA ALA A 12 -22.21 -13.30 -14.95
C ALA A 12 -23.13 -13.38 -13.73
N ALA A 13 -22.77 -14.16 -12.70
CA ALA A 13 -23.54 -14.26 -11.45
C ALA A 13 -23.66 -12.92 -10.72
N ILE A 14 -22.57 -12.11 -10.69
CA ILE A 14 -22.58 -10.76 -10.11
C ILE A 14 -23.51 -9.83 -10.91
N LEU A 15 -23.43 -9.85 -12.25
CA LEU A 15 -24.33 -9.06 -13.09
C LEU A 15 -25.80 -9.47 -12.91
N ILE A 16 -26.05 -10.79 -12.77
CA ILE A 16 -27.38 -11.33 -12.46
C ILE A 16 -27.83 -10.87 -11.07
N ALA A 17 -26.96 -10.95 -10.05
CA ALA A 17 -27.27 -10.50 -8.69
C ALA A 17 -27.58 -9.00 -8.64
N ILE A 18 -26.80 -8.16 -9.35
CA ILE A 18 -27.08 -6.72 -9.48
C ILE A 18 -28.42 -6.49 -10.20
N ARG A 19 -28.72 -7.26 -11.25
CA ARG A 19 -30.01 -7.19 -11.96
C ARG A 19 -31.18 -7.63 -11.08
N LEU A 20 -31.03 -8.77 -10.39
CA LEU A 20 -32.06 -9.31 -9.50
C LEU A 20 -32.33 -8.38 -8.32
N PHE A 21 -31.28 -7.85 -7.69
CA PHE A 21 -31.40 -6.86 -6.62
C PHE A 21 -32.15 -5.59 -7.10
N SER A 22 -31.80 -5.09 -8.29
CA SER A 22 -32.47 -3.94 -8.90
C SER A 22 -33.92 -4.24 -9.25
N TYR A 23 -34.24 -5.46 -9.72
CA TYR A 23 -35.61 -5.91 -10.00
C TYR A 23 -36.45 -6.04 -8.73
N LEU A 24 -35.91 -6.67 -7.68
CA LEU A 24 -36.56 -6.83 -6.39
C LEU A 24 -36.78 -5.48 -5.69
N ALA A 25 -35.81 -4.58 -5.76
CA ALA A 25 -35.97 -3.21 -5.25
C ALA A 25 -37.08 -2.44 -5.98
N LYS A 26 -37.16 -2.59 -7.32
CA LYS A 26 -38.23 -1.99 -8.14
C LYS A 26 -39.62 -2.59 -7.80
N ARG A 27 -39.70 -3.90 -7.59
CA ARG A 27 -40.94 -4.62 -7.26
C ARG A 27 -41.46 -4.26 -5.86
N ARG A 28 -40.57 -3.89 -4.90
CA ARG A 28 -40.93 -3.41 -3.56
C ARG A 28 -41.26 -1.91 -3.50
N GLY A 29 -41.41 -1.22 -4.64
CA GLY A 29 -41.68 0.22 -4.68
C GLY A 29 -40.52 1.12 -4.26
N HIS A 30 -39.35 0.55 -3.94
CA HIS A 30 -38.17 1.32 -3.64
C HIS A 30 -37.53 1.77 -4.95
N ARG A 31 -37.83 3.00 -5.39
CA ARG A 31 -37.00 3.65 -6.44
C ARG A 31 -35.63 3.92 -5.87
N PHE A 32 -34.64 3.18 -6.33
CA PHE A 32 -33.24 3.32 -5.89
C PHE A 32 -32.71 4.73 -6.19
N LEU A 33 -33.27 5.37 -7.19
CA LEU A 33 -32.93 6.69 -7.70
C LEU A 33 -34.16 7.60 -7.55
N GLU A 34 -34.31 8.21 -6.38
CA GLU A 34 -35.32 9.24 -6.15
C GLU A 34 -34.67 10.61 -6.30
N PRO A 35 -35.26 11.53 -7.12
CA PRO A 35 -34.83 12.91 -7.14
C PRO A 35 -34.88 13.51 -5.73
N ALA A 36 -33.94 14.36 -5.40
CA ALA A 36 -33.98 15.11 -4.16
C ALA A 36 -35.02 16.23 -4.31
N ASN A 37 -36.09 16.15 -3.52
CA ASN A 37 -37.15 17.19 -3.50
C ASN A 37 -36.83 18.33 -2.51
N GLU A 38 -35.64 18.25 -1.86
CA GLU A 38 -35.21 19.26 -0.89
C GLU A 38 -34.43 20.36 -1.58
N VAL A 39 -34.67 21.61 -1.18
CA VAL A 39 -33.85 22.75 -1.60
C VAL A 39 -32.59 22.77 -0.74
N PHE A 40 -31.49 22.55 -1.39
CA PHE A 40 -30.16 22.55 -0.72
C PHE A 40 -29.51 23.93 -0.87
N ALA A 41 -28.94 24.44 0.24
CA ALA A 41 -28.09 25.60 0.21
C ALA A 41 -26.63 25.21 0.12
N TRP A 42 -25.83 26.04 -0.52
CA TRP A 42 -24.37 25.87 -0.51
C TRP A 42 -23.81 26.06 0.90
N SER A 43 -22.99 25.14 1.35
CA SER A 43 -22.36 25.17 2.66
C SER A 43 -20.90 24.74 2.56
N PRO A 44 -19.94 25.67 2.71
CA PRO A 44 -18.52 25.32 2.71
C PRO A 44 -18.15 24.38 3.85
N PHE A 45 -18.83 24.49 5.00
CA PHE A 45 -18.62 23.61 6.15
C PHE A 45 -19.00 22.15 5.82
N GLN A 46 -20.20 21.93 5.23
CA GLN A 46 -20.59 20.57 4.83
C GLN A 46 -19.64 19.97 3.79
N LEU A 47 -19.19 20.77 2.83
CA LEU A 47 -18.22 20.33 1.82
C LEU A 47 -16.88 19.97 2.47
N MET A 48 -16.39 20.83 3.36
CA MET A 48 -15.14 20.57 4.09
C MET A 48 -15.20 19.29 4.93
N VAL A 49 -16.27 19.10 5.72
CA VAL A 49 -16.45 17.90 6.55
C VAL A 49 -16.60 16.64 5.69
N ALA A 50 -17.35 16.71 4.59
CA ALA A 50 -17.50 15.57 3.69
C ALA A 50 -16.17 15.19 3.02
N SER A 51 -15.36 16.18 2.61
CA SER A 51 -14.05 15.97 2.01
C SER A 51 -13.01 15.47 3.03
N PHE A 52 -13.08 15.99 4.25
CA PHE A 52 -12.32 15.46 5.40
C PHE A 52 -12.62 13.98 5.62
N LEU A 53 -13.91 13.63 5.74
CA LEU A 53 -14.34 12.26 5.96
C LEU A 53 -13.96 11.35 4.81
N LEU A 54 -14.03 11.85 3.58
CA LEU A 54 -13.70 11.07 2.40
C LEU A 54 -12.25 10.56 2.48
N LEU A 55 -11.29 11.44 2.68
CA LEU A 55 -9.86 11.06 2.71
C LEU A 55 -9.49 10.35 4.03
N PHE A 56 -10.02 10.82 5.16
CA PHE A 56 -9.78 10.17 6.45
C PHE A 56 -10.32 8.74 6.47
N ALA A 57 -11.57 8.52 6.04
CA ALA A 57 -12.18 7.20 5.99
C ALA A 57 -11.49 6.29 4.98
N GLU A 58 -11.09 6.81 3.81
CA GLU A 58 -10.34 6.08 2.82
C GLU A 58 -9.08 5.45 3.44
N LEU A 59 -8.22 6.26 4.06
CA LEU A 59 -7.00 5.80 4.71
C LEU A 59 -7.28 4.83 5.88
N ALA A 60 -8.31 5.12 6.67
CA ALA A 60 -8.73 4.25 7.77
C ALA A 60 -9.19 2.88 7.27
N PHE A 61 -9.99 2.83 6.19
CA PHE A 61 -10.47 1.57 5.62
C PHE A 61 -9.38 0.80 4.91
N ILE A 62 -8.52 1.46 4.11
CA ILE A 62 -7.39 0.80 3.45
C ILE A 62 -6.56 0.06 4.50
N ARG A 63 -6.23 0.72 5.59
CA ARG A 63 -5.40 0.14 6.63
C ARG A 63 -6.12 -0.94 7.42
N TRP A 64 -7.35 -0.69 7.90
CA TRP A 64 -8.11 -1.63 8.71
C TRP A 64 -8.43 -2.91 7.93
N ILE A 65 -8.97 -2.79 6.70
CA ILE A 65 -9.37 -3.93 5.89
C ILE A 65 -8.15 -4.76 5.45
N ALA A 66 -7.01 -4.12 5.16
CA ALA A 66 -5.79 -4.85 4.80
C ALA A 66 -5.24 -5.72 5.94
N VAL A 67 -5.50 -5.33 7.19
CA VAL A 67 -5.16 -6.16 8.36
C VAL A 67 -6.14 -7.32 8.53
N GLU A 68 -7.43 -7.04 8.46
CA GLU A 68 -8.49 -8.01 8.78
C GLU A 68 -8.75 -9.02 7.66
N ILE A 69 -8.52 -8.64 6.40
CA ILE A 69 -8.85 -9.47 5.23
C ILE A 69 -7.62 -9.57 4.34
N ARG A 70 -6.95 -10.70 4.34
CA ARG A 70 -5.68 -10.94 3.62
C ARG A 70 -5.70 -10.56 2.14
N VAL A 71 -6.82 -10.73 1.46
CA VAL A 71 -6.96 -10.33 0.05
C VAL A 71 -6.64 -8.85 -0.14
N PHE A 72 -7.12 -7.98 0.74
CA PHE A 72 -6.82 -6.56 0.68
C PHE A 72 -5.39 -6.25 1.15
N ALA A 73 -4.76 -7.14 1.91
CA ALA A 73 -3.33 -7.01 2.21
C ALA A 73 -2.47 -7.24 0.95
N TYR A 74 -2.83 -8.21 0.10
CA TYR A 74 -2.13 -8.46 -1.16
C TYR A 74 -2.46 -7.44 -2.25
N PHE A 75 -3.67 -6.86 -2.23
CA PHE A 75 -4.19 -5.94 -3.25
C PHE A 75 -4.65 -4.62 -2.58
N LYS A 76 -3.77 -3.94 -1.85
CA LYS A 76 -4.11 -2.72 -1.08
C LYS A 76 -4.73 -1.61 -1.93
N ASN A 77 -4.22 -1.38 -3.14
CA ASN A 77 -4.83 -0.44 -4.07
C ASN A 77 -6.29 -0.78 -4.38
N LEU A 78 -6.70 -2.02 -4.19
CA LEU A 78 -8.08 -2.42 -4.41
C LEU A 78 -9.06 -1.70 -3.48
N ALA A 79 -8.73 -1.58 -2.18
CA ALA A 79 -9.55 -0.83 -1.23
C ALA A 79 -9.65 0.65 -1.63
N LEU A 80 -8.51 1.27 -1.99
CA LEU A 80 -8.45 2.63 -2.53
C LEU A 80 -9.34 2.81 -3.76
N LEU A 81 -9.21 1.92 -4.76
CA LEU A 81 -9.98 2.01 -5.99
C LEU A 81 -11.49 1.87 -5.74
N LEU A 82 -11.92 1.03 -4.79
CA LEU A 82 -13.32 0.89 -4.42
C LEU A 82 -13.86 2.14 -3.70
N CYS A 83 -13.06 2.79 -2.86
CA CYS A 83 -13.41 4.08 -2.28
C CYS A 83 -13.61 5.13 -3.39
N PHE A 84 -12.72 5.18 -4.37
CA PHE A 84 -12.83 6.07 -5.52
C PHE A 84 -14.03 5.75 -6.41
N VAL A 85 -14.34 4.47 -6.65
CA VAL A 85 -15.57 4.07 -7.34
C VAL A 85 -16.78 4.59 -6.60
N GLY A 86 -16.86 4.39 -5.27
CA GLY A 86 -17.97 4.90 -4.45
C GLY A 86 -18.10 6.41 -4.50
N PHE A 87 -16.99 7.12 -4.40
CA PHE A 87 -16.94 8.58 -4.49
C PHE A 87 -17.35 9.07 -5.89
N GLY A 88 -16.79 8.55 -6.95
CA GLY A 88 -17.09 8.96 -8.33
C GLY A 88 -18.56 8.69 -8.71
N LEU A 89 -19.09 7.51 -8.35
CA LEU A 89 -20.49 7.19 -8.51
C LEU A 89 -21.39 8.13 -7.69
N GLY A 90 -20.98 8.46 -6.46
CA GLY A 90 -21.66 9.44 -5.62
C GLY A 90 -21.74 10.81 -6.29
N CYS A 91 -20.65 11.33 -6.84
CA CYS A 91 -20.65 12.59 -7.59
C CYS A 91 -21.61 12.55 -8.78
N ALA A 92 -21.66 11.45 -9.53
CA ALA A 92 -22.62 11.28 -10.63
C ALA A 92 -24.09 11.22 -10.15
N LEU A 93 -24.31 10.83 -8.89
CA LEU A 93 -25.62 10.77 -8.22
C LEU A 93 -25.94 12.03 -7.40
N ALA A 94 -25.23 13.13 -7.57
CA ALA A 94 -25.37 14.36 -6.78
C ALA A 94 -26.81 14.93 -6.73
N ARG A 95 -27.60 14.72 -7.79
CA ARG A 95 -29.02 15.18 -7.90
C ARG A 95 -30.02 14.24 -7.22
N GLN A 96 -29.59 13.07 -6.75
CA GLN A 96 -30.45 12.08 -6.12
C GLN A 96 -30.49 12.26 -4.60
N LYS A 97 -31.52 11.73 -3.94
CA LYS A 97 -31.67 11.76 -2.49
C LYS A 97 -30.50 11.02 -1.82
N THR A 98 -29.82 11.66 -0.87
CA THR A 98 -28.73 11.04 -0.11
C THR A 98 -29.29 10.08 0.93
N ARG A 99 -28.83 8.82 0.91
CA ARG A 99 -29.29 7.78 1.83
C ARG A 99 -28.15 7.36 2.78
N TRP A 100 -27.90 8.17 3.80
CA TRP A 100 -26.88 7.89 4.82
C TRP A 100 -27.07 6.54 5.53
N SER A 101 -28.32 6.09 5.68
CA SER A 101 -28.62 4.77 6.25
C SER A 101 -27.98 3.61 5.48
N LEU A 102 -27.69 3.76 4.19
CA LEU A 102 -26.99 2.73 3.40
C LEU A 102 -25.51 2.66 3.78
N SER A 103 -24.83 3.81 3.93
CA SER A 103 -23.43 3.84 4.37
C SER A 103 -23.27 3.22 5.75
N VAL A 104 -24.16 3.59 6.67
CA VAL A 104 -24.13 3.06 8.04
C VAL A 104 -24.40 1.56 8.05
N LYS A 105 -25.40 1.07 7.29
CA LYS A 105 -25.67 -0.37 7.17
C LYS A 105 -24.50 -1.12 6.49
N ALA A 106 -23.89 -0.52 5.49
CA ALA A 106 -22.73 -1.09 4.81
C ALA A 106 -21.53 -1.19 5.76
N LEU A 107 -21.26 -0.15 6.54
CA LEU A 107 -20.21 -0.16 7.56
C LEU A 107 -20.47 -1.23 8.62
N MET A 108 -21.69 -1.30 9.17
CA MET A 108 -22.05 -2.31 10.17
C MET A 108 -22.01 -3.73 9.58
N GLY A 109 -22.46 -3.92 8.34
CA GLY A 109 -22.35 -5.20 7.63
C GLY A 109 -20.90 -5.64 7.46
N LEU A 110 -20.00 -4.73 7.10
CA LEU A 110 -18.56 -4.99 6.97
C LEU A 110 -17.95 -5.37 8.33
N LEU A 111 -18.27 -4.63 9.40
CA LEU A 111 -17.82 -4.92 10.77
C LEU A 111 -18.28 -6.30 11.23
N LEU A 112 -19.54 -6.66 10.99
CA LEU A 112 -20.06 -7.98 11.35
C LEU A 112 -19.39 -9.10 10.55
N ILE A 113 -19.15 -8.92 9.25
CA ILE A 113 -18.43 -9.91 8.44
C ILE A 113 -17.00 -10.10 8.95
N VAL A 114 -16.34 -9.05 9.40
CA VAL A 114 -14.95 -9.14 9.87
C VAL A 114 -14.86 -9.77 11.26
N ARG A 115 -15.80 -9.48 12.17
CA ARG A 115 -15.66 -9.80 13.59
C ARG A 115 -16.46 -11.02 14.07
N LEU A 116 -17.42 -11.51 13.29
CA LEU A 116 -18.17 -12.69 13.71
C LEU A 116 -17.38 -13.98 13.54
N PRO A 117 -17.36 -14.89 14.54
CA PRO A 117 -16.51 -16.09 14.51
C PRO A 117 -16.75 -17.02 13.31
N TRP A 118 -17.98 -17.09 12.81
CA TRP A 118 -18.32 -17.92 11.64
C TRP A 118 -17.77 -17.38 10.34
N SER A 119 -17.57 -16.06 10.22
CA SER A 119 -17.02 -15.42 9.04
C SER A 119 -15.50 -15.49 8.97
N ALA A 120 -14.80 -15.66 10.08
CA ALA A 120 -13.35 -15.82 10.12
C ALA A 120 -12.87 -16.97 9.21
N LYS A 121 -13.52 -18.15 9.29
CA LYS A 121 -13.22 -19.29 8.41
C LYS A 121 -13.52 -18.97 6.93
N ALA A 122 -14.61 -18.25 6.65
CA ALA A 122 -14.96 -17.83 5.29
C ALA A 122 -13.95 -16.85 4.71
N LEU A 123 -13.47 -15.88 5.51
CA LEU A 123 -12.43 -14.93 5.12
C LEU A 123 -11.06 -15.60 4.94
N GLU A 124 -10.73 -16.59 5.75
CA GLU A 124 -9.54 -17.42 5.59
C GLU A 124 -9.62 -18.22 4.29
N SER A 125 -10.75 -18.88 4.03
CA SER A 125 -11.02 -19.60 2.78
C SER A 125 -10.99 -18.69 1.56
N LEU A 126 -11.49 -17.43 1.68
CA LEU A 126 -11.38 -16.40 0.66
C LEU A 126 -9.92 -16.14 0.29
N SER A 127 -9.09 -15.94 1.31
CA SER A 127 -7.66 -15.63 1.13
C SER A 127 -6.90 -16.80 0.53
N GLN A 128 -7.18 -18.03 0.97
CA GLN A 128 -6.61 -19.26 0.40
C GLN A 128 -7.05 -19.47 -1.05
N GLY A 129 -8.33 -19.24 -1.36
CA GLY A 129 -8.87 -19.46 -2.71
C GLY A 129 -8.36 -18.45 -3.73
N LEU A 130 -8.25 -17.20 -3.36
CA LEU A 130 -7.66 -16.17 -4.23
C LEU A 130 -6.13 -16.34 -4.31
N GLY A 131 -5.47 -16.79 -3.25
CA GLY A 131 -4.06 -17.15 -3.26
C GLY A 131 -3.76 -18.35 -4.16
N ALA A 132 -4.56 -19.40 -4.10
CA ALA A 132 -4.41 -20.59 -4.97
C ALA A 132 -4.73 -20.30 -6.44
N ALA A 133 -5.59 -19.34 -6.73
CA ALA A 133 -5.89 -18.88 -8.10
C ALA A 133 -4.84 -17.88 -8.64
N ALA A 134 -4.05 -17.30 -7.76
CA ALA A 134 -2.94 -16.46 -8.12
C ALA A 134 -1.65 -17.28 -8.15
N ASP A 135 -0.75 -16.94 -9.07
CA ASP A 135 0.65 -17.42 -9.04
C ASP A 135 1.40 -16.89 -7.77
N LEU A 136 0.67 -16.37 -6.81
CA LEU A 136 1.09 -15.83 -5.50
C LEU A 136 0.93 -16.86 -4.37
N GLU A 137 1.05 -18.16 -4.68
CA GLU A 137 0.96 -19.26 -3.69
C GLU A 137 2.06 -19.23 -2.63
N LEU A 138 2.25 -18.13 -1.93
CA LEU A 138 3.29 -18.07 -0.90
C LEU A 138 2.91 -18.88 0.36
N TRP A 139 1.61 -19.15 0.60
CA TRP A 139 1.15 -19.68 1.90
C TRP A 139 -0.10 -20.58 1.82
N THR A 140 -0.33 -21.33 0.76
CA THR A 140 -1.48 -22.24 0.68
C THR A 140 -1.11 -23.67 1.02
N THR A 141 -1.76 -24.20 2.04
CA THR A 141 -1.88 -25.67 2.22
C THR A 141 -2.72 -26.22 1.07
N GLY A 142 -2.20 -27.23 0.36
CA GLY A 142 -2.79 -27.78 -0.86
C GLY A 142 -4.17 -28.43 -0.73
N ALA A 143 -5.17 -27.67 -0.28
CA ALA A 143 -6.56 -28.11 -0.22
C ALA A 143 -7.15 -28.16 -1.64
N ALA A 144 -7.81 -29.26 -1.96
CA ALA A 144 -8.53 -29.43 -3.23
C ALA A 144 -9.71 -28.44 -3.29
N TRP A 145 -9.66 -27.51 -4.26
CA TRP A 145 -10.71 -26.51 -4.45
C TRP A 145 -11.80 -27.01 -5.36
N THR A 146 -13.04 -26.93 -4.87
CA THR A 146 -14.24 -27.22 -5.69
C THR A 146 -14.72 -25.94 -6.38
N TRP A 147 -15.48 -26.08 -7.48
CA TRP A 147 -16.08 -24.94 -8.16
C TRP A 147 -17.03 -24.14 -7.27
N LEU A 148 -17.68 -24.79 -6.30
CA LEU A 148 -18.55 -24.14 -5.29
C LEU A 148 -17.74 -23.22 -4.38
N ASN A 149 -16.55 -23.63 -3.95
CA ASN A 149 -15.66 -22.80 -3.14
C ASN A 149 -15.22 -21.56 -3.91
N TYR A 150 -14.88 -21.70 -5.20
CA TYR A 150 -14.55 -20.54 -6.04
C TYR A 150 -15.73 -19.56 -6.19
N LEU A 151 -16.93 -20.07 -6.43
CA LEU A 151 -18.12 -19.24 -6.53
C LEU A 151 -18.40 -18.49 -5.23
N ALA A 152 -18.30 -19.19 -4.08
CA ALA A 152 -18.46 -18.57 -2.75
C ALA A 152 -17.44 -17.47 -2.51
N VAL A 153 -16.17 -17.68 -2.87
CA VAL A 153 -15.09 -16.70 -2.77
C VAL A 153 -15.37 -15.45 -3.61
N VAL A 154 -15.79 -15.64 -4.86
CA VAL A 154 -16.10 -14.51 -5.76
C VAL A 154 -17.32 -13.74 -5.28
N LEU A 155 -18.36 -14.42 -4.82
CA LEU A 155 -19.55 -13.78 -4.25
C LEU A 155 -19.23 -12.99 -2.99
N LEU A 156 -18.44 -13.56 -2.07
CA LEU A 156 -18.02 -12.85 -0.85
C LEU A 156 -17.16 -11.63 -1.20
N THR A 157 -16.23 -11.76 -2.14
CA THR A 157 -15.42 -10.63 -2.64
C THR A 157 -16.32 -9.52 -3.21
N ALA A 158 -17.30 -9.88 -4.02
CA ALA A 158 -18.26 -8.92 -4.58
C ALA A 158 -19.10 -8.23 -3.50
N ILE A 159 -19.52 -8.95 -2.46
CA ILE A 159 -20.24 -8.37 -1.32
C ILE A 159 -19.36 -7.35 -0.61
N LEU A 160 -18.11 -7.70 -0.31
CA LEU A 160 -17.15 -6.79 0.32
C LEU A 160 -16.93 -5.53 -0.52
N PHE A 161 -16.79 -5.69 -1.85
CA PHE A 161 -16.66 -4.57 -2.78
C PHE A 161 -17.87 -3.66 -2.74
N LEU A 162 -19.07 -4.24 -2.80
CA LEU A 162 -20.32 -3.49 -2.75
C LEU A 162 -20.47 -2.73 -1.43
N LEU A 163 -20.16 -3.36 -0.30
CA LEU A 163 -20.21 -2.71 1.01
C LEU A 163 -19.27 -1.52 1.06
N LEU A 164 -18.02 -1.70 0.60
CA LEU A 164 -17.03 -0.62 0.60
C LEU A 164 -17.46 0.53 -0.31
N VAL A 165 -17.88 0.26 -1.55
CA VAL A 165 -18.41 1.28 -2.47
C VAL A 165 -19.56 2.06 -1.83
N TRP A 166 -20.54 1.36 -1.19
CA TRP A 166 -21.71 2.00 -0.60
C TRP A 166 -21.40 2.89 0.60
N ILE A 167 -20.33 2.65 1.32
CA ILE A 167 -19.88 3.56 2.39
C ILE A 167 -19.56 4.95 1.82
N PHE A 168 -18.94 5.01 0.64
CA PHE A 168 -18.44 6.26 0.04
C PHE A 168 -19.44 6.98 -0.88
N VAL A 169 -20.47 6.29 -1.40
CA VAL A 169 -21.47 6.91 -2.31
C VAL A 169 -22.15 8.15 -1.71
N PRO A 170 -22.69 8.15 -0.48
CA PRO A 170 -23.33 9.34 0.09
C PRO A 170 -22.37 10.51 0.32
N LEU A 171 -21.09 10.24 0.66
CA LEU A 171 -20.07 11.28 0.74
C LEU A 171 -19.84 11.93 -0.62
N GLY A 172 -19.70 11.11 -1.67
CA GLY A 172 -19.55 11.59 -3.05
C GLY A 172 -20.79 12.39 -3.52
N GLN A 173 -22.02 11.94 -3.17
CA GLN A 173 -23.25 12.68 -3.47
C GLN A 173 -23.23 14.08 -2.83
N LEU A 174 -22.82 14.17 -1.57
CA LEU A 174 -22.77 15.45 -0.87
C LEU A 174 -21.70 16.38 -1.45
N VAL A 175 -20.48 15.87 -1.67
CA VAL A 175 -19.39 16.65 -2.29
C VAL A 175 -19.80 17.14 -3.67
N GLY A 176 -20.27 16.26 -4.56
CA GLY A 176 -20.70 16.63 -5.90
C GLY A 176 -21.85 17.65 -5.91
N ARG A 177 -22.81 17.51 -4.98
CA ARG A 177 -23.91 18.46 -4.80
C ARG A 177 -23.43 19.83 -4.37
N GLN A 178 -22.60 19.88 -3.31
CA GLN A 178 -22.09 21.14 -2.79
C GLN A 178 -21.19 21.85 -3.83
N MET A 179 -20.43 21.10 -4.62
CA MET A 179 -19.67 21.67 -5.72
C MET A 179 -20.57 22.32 -6.80
N ASN A 180 -21.68 21.66 -7.14
CA ASN A 180 -22.63 22.19 -8.13
C ASN A 180 -23.43 23.42 -7.64
N LEU A 181 -23.59 23.55 -6.31
CA LEU A 181 -24.29 24.68 -5.69
C LEU A 181 -23.42 25.91 -5.50
N ALA A 182 -22.10 25.76 -5.55
CA ALA A 182 -21.18 26.86 -5.37
C ALA A 182 -21.20 27.82 -6.53
N ALA A 183 -21.31 29.13 -6.27
CA ALA A 183 -21.26 30.17 -7.31
C ALA A 183 -19.91 30.25 -8.04
N LYS A 184 -18.83 29.81 -7.41
CA LYS A 184 -17.48 29.81 -7.98
C LYS A 184 -16.84 28.40 -7.83
N PRO A 185 -16.64 27.64 -8.92
CA PRO A 185 -16.07 26.29 -8.86
C PRO A 185 -14.72 26.21 -8.14
N LEU A 186 -13.82 27.19 -8.33
CA LEU A 186 -12.52 27.21 -7.68
C LEU A 186 -12.62 27.33 -6.15
N VAL A 187 -13.65 28.04 -5.63
CA VAL A 187 -13.86 28.17 -4.18
C VAL A 187 -14.31 26.84 -3.59
N SER A 188 -15.26 26.16 -4.24
CA SER A 188 -15.68 24.83 -3.77
C SER A 188 -14.54 23.82 -3.85
N TYR A 189 -13.73 23.86 -4.90
CA TYR A 189 -12.57 22.98 -5.02
C TYR A 189 -11.51 23.28 -3.93
N SER A 190 -11.29 24.56 -3.58
CA SER A 190 -10.40 24.90 -2.46
C SER A 190 -10.88 24.32 -1.13
N TRP A 191 -12.18 24.39 -0.83
CA TRP A 191 -12.75 23.79 0.39
C TRP A 191 -12.65 22.25 0.39
N ASN A 192 -12.81 21.63 -0.78
CA ASN A 192 -12.59 20.19 -0.92
C ASN A 192 -11.15 19.79 -0.64
N LEU A 193 -10.16 20.45 -1.27
CA LEU A 193 -8.74 20.17 -1.04
C LEU A 193 -8.33 20.43 0.41
N PHE A 194 -8.83 21.51 1.01
CA PHE A 194 -8.56 21.87 2.39
C PHE A 194 -9.11 20.82 3.37
N GLY A 195 -10.37 20.38 3.17
CA GLY A 195 -10.97 19.30 3.93
C GLY A 195 -10.19 18.00 3.82
N SER A 196 -9.78 17.62 2.61
CA SER A 196 -8.95 16.46 2.33
C SER A 196 -7.60 16.53 3.03
N LEU A 197 -6.93 17.69 3.01
CA LEU A 197 -5.66 17.91 3.70
C LEU A 197 -5.80 17.73 5.23
N ILE A 198 -6.85 18.27 5.83
CA ILE A 198 -7.13 18.04 7.25
C ILE A 198 -7.38 16.55 7.51
N GLY A 199 -8.08 15.87 6.60
CA GLY A 199 -8.36 14.43 6.71
C GLY A 199 -7.10 13.58 6.81
N ILE A 200 -6.14 13.79 5.90
CA ILE A 200 -4.87 13.05 5.95
C ILE A 200 -4.04 13.40 7.18
N LEU A 201 -3.92 14.69 7.53
CA LEU A 201 -3.15 15.10 8.71
C LEU A 201 -3.74 14.51 9.99
N THR A 202 -5.07 14.46 10.10
CA THR A 202 -5.74 13.82 11.24
C THR A 202 -5.47 12.32 11.28
N PHE A 203 -5.52 11.63 10.13
CA PHE A 203 -5.20 10.21 10.06
C PHE A 203 -3.74 9.92 10.44
N LEU A 204 -2.80 10.76 10.00
CA LEU A 204 -1.40 10.67 10.39
C LEU A 204 -1.22 10.84 11.91
N ALA A 205 -1.92 11.81 12.50
CA ALA A 205 -1.88 12.03 13.95
C ALA A 205 -2.43 10.83 14.73
N VAL A 206 -3.58 10.31 14.34
CA VAL A 206 -4.22 9.13 14.95
C VAL A 206 -3.34 7.88 14.80
N SER A 207 -2.70 7.71 13.64
CA SER A 207 -1.74 6.62 13.38
C SER A 207 -0.49 6.74 14.25
N ARG A 208 0.07 7.96 14.38
CA ARG A 208 1.24 8.20 15.24
C ARG A 208 0.95 7.89 16.71
N MET A 209 -0.28 8.16 17.16
CA MET A 209 -0.73 7.86 18.52
C MET A 209 -1.03 6.38 18.74
N MET A 210 -0.87 5.53 17.70
CA MET A 210 -1.12 4.08 17.75
C MET A 210 -2.52 3.72 18.25
N LEU A 211 -3.52 4.56 17.91
CA LEU A 211 -4.89 4.34 18.35
C LEU A 211 -5.53 3.14 17.64
N GLN A 212 -6.43 2.45 18.35
CA GLN A 212 -7.14 1.29 17.84
C GLN A 212 -8.21 1.68 16.77
N PRO A 213 -8.61 0.77 15.86
CA PRO A 213 -9.57 1.06 14.78
C PRO A 213 -10.92 1.56 15.24
N TRP A 214 -11.39 1.25 16.45
CA TRP A 214 -12.65 1.78 16.97
C TRP A 214 -12.61 3.32 17.08
N VAL A 215 -11.44 3.92 17.34
CA VAL A 215 -11.28 5.38 17.33
C VAL A 215 -11.42 5.93 15.91
N TRP A 216 -10.76 5.29 14.92
CA TRP A 216 -10.82 5.74 13.52
C TRP A 216 -12.23 5.68 12.96
N LEU A 217 -12.88 4.54 13.09
CA LEU A 217 -14.25 4.36 12.63
C LEU A 217 -15.27 5.14 13.49
N GLY A 218 -14.93 5.40 14.75
CA GLY A 218 -15.68 6.32 15.62
C GLY A 218 -15.66 7.75 15.09
N ILE A 219 -14.51 8.25 14.62
CA ILE A 219 -14.40 9.56 13.95
C ILE A 219 -15.26 9.58 12.67
N VAL A 220 -15.27 8.50 11.89
CA VAL A 220 -16.12 8.38 10.69
C VAL A 220 -17.60 8.46 11.06
N LEU A 221 -18.05 7.71 12.07
CA LEU A 221 -19.44 7.75 12.54
C LEU A 221 -19.82 9.12 13.10
N ALA A 222 -18.94 9.74 13.89
CA ALA A 222 -19.15 11.09 14.41
C ALA A 222 -19.29 12.11 13.27
N GLY A 223 -18.46 12.02 12.27
CA GLY A 223 -18.56 12.85 11.07
C GLY A 223 -19.84 12.62 10.28
N PHE A 224 -20.29 11.37 10.12
CA PHE A 224 -21.59 11.08 9.52
C PHE A 224 -22.74 11.71 10.34
N ALA A 225 -22.66 11.67 11.68
CA ALA A 225 -23.66 12.31 12.54
C ALA A 225 -23.68 13.83 12.38
N VAL A 226 -22.51 14.49 12.26
CA VAL A 226 -22.41 15.94 12.00
C VAL A 226 -23.10 16.36 10.71
N LEU A 227 -23.05 15.50 9.67
CA LEU A 227 -23.67 15.76 8.38
C LEU A 227 -25.18 15.51 8.35
N GLN A 228 -25.79 14.97 9.45
CA GLN A 228 -27.24 14.79 9.53
C GLN A 228 -27.96 16.09 9.88
N THR A 229 -29.14 16.28 9.28
CA THR A 229 -29.98 17.44 9.55
C THR A 229 -30.88 17.25 10.78
N THR A 230 -31.33 16.01 11.05
CA THR A 230 -32.25 15.70 12.15
C THR A 230 -31.51 15.22 13.41
N ALA A 231 -32.00 15.63 14.59
CA ALA A 231 -31.44 15.17 15.87
C ALA A 231 -31.61 13.65 16.06
N LYS A 232 -32.72 13.08 15.53
CA LYS A 232 -33.03 11.65 15.59
C LYS A 232 -31.99 10.84 14.83
N ASP A 233 -31.63 11.23 13.60
CA ASP A 233 -30.64 10.52 12.78
C ASP A 233 -29.25 10.64 13.39
N ARG A 234 -28.90 11.80 13.96
CA ARG A 234 -27.65 12.00 14.72
C ARG A 234 -27.55 11.02 15.89
N ALA A 235 -28.59 10.97 16.73
CA ALA A 235 -28.62 10.09 17.89
C ALA A 235 -28.53 8.62 17.49
N LEU A 236 -29.23 8.22 16.41
CA LEU A 236 -29.16 6.86 15.87
C LEU A 236 -27.75 6.49 15.41
N ILE A 237 -27.05 7.36 14.66
CA ILE A 237 -25.69 7.10 14.21
C ILE A 237 -24.73 7.05 15.40
N LEU A 238 -24.85 7.97 16.36
CA LEU A 238 -23.98 7.98 17.54
C LEU A 238 -24.22 6.77 18.45
N SER A 239 -25.45 6.22 18.52
CA SER A 239 -25.71 4.99 19.27
C SER A 239 -24.92 3.78 18.74
N LEU A 240 -24.49 3.80 17.48
CA LEU A 240 -23.67 2.74 16.88
C LEU A 240 -22.20 2.77 17.34
N LEU A 241 -21.76 3.81 18.05
CA LEU A 241 -20.46 3.82 18.70
C LEU A 241 -20.33 2.71 19.75
N VAL A 242 -21.42 2.36 20.44
CA VAL A 242 -21.39 1.27 21.44
C VAL A 242 -21.06 -0.08 20.79
N PRO A 243 -21.81 -0.59 19.80
CA PRO A 243 -21.45 -1.86 19.15
C PRO A 243 -20.11 -1.77 18.41
N LEU A 244 -19.73 -0.61 17.86
CA LEU A 244 -18.42 -0.41 17.26
C LEU A 244 -17.30 -0.68 18.27
N VAL A 245 -17.37 -0.06 19.45
CA VAL A 245 -16.36 -0.25 20.50
C VAL A 245 -16.37 -1.72 20.97
N LEU A 246 -17.53 -2.31 21.23
CA LEU A 246 -17.63 -3.70 21.68
C LEU A 246 -17.04 -4.69 20.67
N LEU A 247 -17.14 -4.42 19.36
CA LEU A 247 -16.61 -5.30 18.31
C LEU A 247 -15.12 -5.10 18.04
N LEU A 248 -14.59 -3.89 18.23
CA LEU A 248 -13.24 -3.54 17.81
C LEU A 248 -12.27 -3.24 18.96
N HIS A 249 -12.78 -3.04 20.18
CA HIS A 249 -11.91 -2.84 21.34
C HIS A 249 -11.22 -4.13 21.73
N ASP A 250 -9.91 -4.09 21.76
CA ASP A 250 -9.07 -5.23 22.17
C ASP A 250 -8.59 -4.96 23.60
N PRO A 251 -9.17 -5.64 24.60
CA PRO A 251 -8.81 -5.38 26.00
C PRO A 251 -7.37 -5.82 26.25
N ALA A 252 -6.60 -4.99 26.93
CA ALA A 252 -5.24 -5.32 27.30
C ALA A 252 -5.22 -6.48 28.30
N ASN A 253 -4.43 -7.52 28.00
CA ASN A 253 -4.10 -8.61 28.89
C ASN A 253 -2.58 -8.57 29.14
N PRO A 254 -2.07 -8.79 30.37
CA PRO A 254 -0.63 -8.74 30.64
C PRO A 254 0.22 -9.66 29.74
N ASP A 255 -0.32 -10.84 29.41
CA ASP A 255 0.40 -11.85 28.61
C ASP A 255 0.00 -11.84 27.13
N ARG A 256 -1.06 -11.11 26.77
CA ARG A 256 -1.50 -11.00 25.39
C ARG A 256 -2.16 -9.66 25.13
N TYR A 257 -1.63 -8.91 24.18
CA TYR A 257 -2.20 -7.61 23.78
C TYR A 257 -1.87 -7.31 22.31
N SER A 258 -2.62 -6.37 21.74
CA SER A 258 -2.38 -5.88 20.38
C SER A 258 -1.97 -4.42 20.36
N ILE A 259 -1.14 -4.06 19.40
CA ILE A 259 -0.66 -2.70 19.12
C ILE A 259 -0.93 -2.38 17.67
N TRP A 260 -1.59 -1.26 17.39
CA TRP A 260 -1.79 -0.75 16.05
C TRP A 260 -0.70 0.28 15.73
N THR A 261 0.41 -0.17 15.14
CA THR A 261 1.50 0.71 14.73
C THR A 261 1.14 1.46 13.45
N PRO A 262 1.88 2.48 13.03
CA PRO A 262 1.68 3.11 11.72
C PRO A 262 1.82 2.17 10.52
N TYR A 263 2.45 1.02 10.68
CA TYR A 263 2.71 0.05 9.62
C TYR A 263 1.76 -1.14 9.61
N GLN A 264 1.36 -1.63 10.81
CA GLN A 264 0.72 -2.93 10.97
C GLN A 264 0.02 -3.08 12.31
N GLN A 265 -0.79 -4.12 12.45
CA GLN A 265 -1.22 -4.61 13.76
C GLN A 265 -0.20 -5.62 14.26
N ILE A 266 0.29 -5.45 15.48
CA ILE A 266 1.15 -6.41 16.17
C ILE A 266 0.33 -7.06 17.27
N GLU A 267 0.24 -8.39 17.27
CA GLU A 267 -0.28 -9.19 18.38
C GLU A 267 0.91 -9.82 19.08
N TYR A 268 1.05 -9.56 20.37
CA TYR A 268 2.09 -10.12 21.21
C TYR A 268 1.50 -11.07 22.22
N SER A 269 2.16 -12.22 22.42
CA SER A 269 1.82 -13.16 23.47
C SER A 269 3.07 -13.76 24.11
N ARG A 270 3.08 -13.86 25.45
CA ARG A 270 4.13 -14.50 26.21
C ARG A 270 3.88 -16.00 26.33
N SER A 271 4.95 -16.78 26.24
CA SER A 271 4.96 -18.22 26.45
C SER A 271 5.98 -18.55 27.54
N TYR A 272 5.60 -19.41 28.46
CA TYR A 272 6.42 -19.81 29.61
C TYR A 272 6.77 -21.28 29.51
N ALA A 273 7.97 -21.65 29.98
CA ALA A 273 8.36 -23.03 30.15
C ALA A 273 7.64 -23.65 31.37
N ALA A 274 7.68 -24.98 31.47
CA ALA A 274 6.99 -25.69 32.58
C ALA A 274 7.45 -25.29 33.99
N ASN A 275 8.64 -24.75 34.11
CA ASN A 275 9.21 -24.25 35.38
C ASN A 275 8.90 -22.76 35.63
N GLY A 276 8.07 -22.11 34.79
CA GLY A 276 7.69 -20.71 34.93
C GLY A 276 8.69 -19.71 34.30
N ASP A 277 9.80 -20.16 33.74
CA ASP A 277 10.74 -19.28 33.03
C ASP A 277 10.12 -18.74 31.75
N PHE A 278 10.39 -17.47 31.43
CA PHE A 278 10.03 -16.92 30.14
C PHE A 278 10.74 -17.68 29.01
N ALA A 279 9.97 -18.44 28.24
CA ALA A 279 10.49 -19.25 27.16
C ALA A 279 10.58 -18.45 25.85
N GLN A 280 9.48 -17.78 25.49
CA GLN A 280 9.38 -17.15 24.19
C GLN A 280 8.29 -16.05 24.18
N GLY A 281 8.55 -14.95 23.50
CA GLY A 281 7.55 -13.96 23.17
C GLY A 281 7.16 -14.09 21.70
N VAL A 282 5.92 -14.47 21.41
CA VAL A 282 5.45 -14.69 20.03
C VAL A 282 4.81 -13.41 19.52
N LEU A 283 5.30 -12.92 18.39
CA LEU A 283 4.73 -11.80 17.64
C LEU A 283 4.02 -12.32 16.40
N LYS A 284 2.78 -11.89 16.24
CA LYS A 284 2.04 -11.99 14.97
C LYS A 284 1.84 -10.59 14.39
N VAL A 285 1.94 -10.48 13.09
CA VAL A 285 1.67 -9.25 12.36
C VAL A 285 0.51 -9.50 11.42
N ASN A 286 -0.53 -8.65 11.51
CA ASN A 286 -1.73 -8.79 10.70
C ASN A 286 -2.27 -10.24 10.71
N HIS A 287 -2.39 -10.82 11.92
CA HIS A 287 -2.83 -12.19 12.21
C HIS A 287 -1.92 -13.32 11.65
N THR A 288 -0.72 -12.99 11.16
CA THR A 288 0.24 -13.97 10.65
C THR A 288 1.47 -14.04 11.56
N GLY A 289 2.02 -15.23 11.79
CA GLY A 289 3.27 -15.38 12.52
C GLY A 289 4.39 -14.56 11.88
N TYR A 290 5.13 -13.82 12.68
CA TYR A 290 6.16 -12.91 12.20
C TYR A 290 7.50 -13.15 12.86
N GLN A 291 7.59 -13.06 14.17
CA GLN A 291 8.84 -13.15 14.93
C GLN A 291 8.58 -13.79 16.30
N ALA A 292 9.60 -14.45 16.84
CA ALA A 292 9.61 -14.83 18.24
C ALA A 292 10.79 -14.17 18.95
N ILE A 293 10.56 -13.59 20.13
CA ILE A 293 11.62 -13.20 21.05
C ILE A 293 12.08 -14.51 21.72
N VAL A 294 13.34 -14.89 21.52
CA VAL A 294 13.90 -16.11 22.08
C VAL A 294 14.92 -15.79 23.17
N ASN A 295 14.98 -16.62 24.19
CA ASN A 295 15.98 -16.49 25.24
C ASN A 295 17.13 -17.46 24.97
N LEU A 296 18.26 -16.92 24.53
CA LEU A 296 19.50 -17.69 24.27
C LEU A 296 20.61 -17.33 25.26
N SER A 297 20.27 -16.72 26.40
CA SER A 297 21.25 -16.44 27.46
C SER A 297 21.84 -17.73 28.03
N ALA A 298 23.12 -17.71 28.36
CA ALA A 298 23.80 -18.87 28.95
C ALA A 298 23.09 -19.39 30.19
N ALA A 299 22.57 -18.50 31.04
CA ALA A 299 21.82 -18.85 32.26
C ALA A 299 20.51 -19.60 31.95
N PHE A 300 19.78 -19.21 30.88
CA PHE A 300 18.58 -19.91 30.47
C PHE A 300 18.90 -21.28 29.89
N LEU A 301 19.87 -21.36 28.98
CA LEU A 301 20.26 -22.61 28.33
C LEU A 301 20.79 -23.64 29.32
N ALA A 302 21.52 -23.20 30.36
CA ALA A 302 22.00 -24.09 31.43
C ALA A 302 20.84 -24.74 32.22
N ARG A 303 19.69 -24.04 32.39
CA ARG A 303 18.50 -24.61 33.04
C ARG A 303 17.62 -25.45 32.11
N HIS A 304 17.85 -25.34 30.79
CA HIS A 304 17.09 -26.05 29.77
C HIS A 304 17.99 -26.91 28.85
N PRO A 305 18.55 -28.04 29.38
CA PRO A 305 19.57 -28.84 28.68
C PRO A 305 19.09 -29.42 27.34
N LYS A 306 17.79 -29.55 27.13
CA LYS A 306 17.24 -29.94 25.81
C LYS A 306 17.47 -28.92 24.70
N LEU A 307 17.77 -27.67 25.08
CA LEU A 307 18.08 -26.57 24.17
C LEU A 307 19.60 -26.32 24.03
N LEU A 308 20.47 -27.18 24.58
CA LEU A 308 21.93 -26.99 24.51
C LEU A 308 22.46 -26.93 23.10
N LYS A 309 21.84 -27.64 22.15
CA LYS A 309 22.19 -27.51 20.71
C LYS A 309 22.10 -26.08 20.18
N GLU A 310 21.21 -25.28 20.74
CA GLU A 310 21.11 -23.86 20.40
C GLU A 310 22.31 -23.05 20.91
N ALA A 311 22.97 -23.51 21.97
CA ALA A 311 24.21 -22.93 22.50
C ALA A 311 25.44 -23.23 21.63
N GLU A 312 25.39 -24.32 20.84
CA GLU A 312 26.52 -24.76 20.00
C GLU A 312 26.70 -23.91 18.74
N ASN A 313 26.13 -22.71 18.69
CA ASN A 313 26.25 -21.74 17.58
C ASN A 313 25.80 -22.27 16.21
N GLU A 314 24.91 -23.26 16.19
CA GLU A 314 24.27 -23.78 14.97
C GLU A 314 22.92 -23.10 14.67
N ASN A 315 22.49 -22.15 15.49
CA ASN A 315 21.26 -21.41 15.28
C ASN A 315 21.46 -20.18 14.34
N PRO A 316 20.43 -19.71 13.63
CA PRO A 316 20.56 -18.65 12.63
C PRO A 316 20.98 -17.29 13.20
N TYR A 317 20.94 -17.10 14.53
CA TYR A 317 21.36 -15.86 15.17
C TYR A 317 22.88 -15.83 15.42
N ASN A 318 23.48 -16.91 15.90
CA ASN A 318 24.91 -16.95 16.21
C ASN A 318 25.79 -17.31 15.00
N LEU A 319 25.25 -18.07 14.03
CA LEU A 319 25.99 -18.49 12.83
C LEU A 319 26.71 -17.36 12.07
N PRO A 320 26.14 -16.15 11.87
CA PRO A 320 26.81 -15.08 11.14
C PRO A 320 28.19 -14.72 11.69
N PHE A 321 28.36 -14.80 13.00
CA PHE A 321 29.58 -14.41 13.70
C PHE A 321 30.73 -15.40 13.52
N ARG A 322 30.45 -16.63 13.06
CA ARG A 322 31.49 -17.62 12.71
C ARG A 322 32.18 -17.33 11.37
N PHE A 323 31.61 -16.43 10.56
CA PHE A 323 32.19 -16.05 9.26
C PHE A 323 33.11 -14.84 9.33
N VAL A 324 33.15 -14.14 10.46
CA VAL A 324 33.95 -12.92 10.64
C VAL A 324 35.00 -13.09 11.74
N SER A 325 35.92 -12.15 11.81
CA SER A 325 36.94 -12.10 12.86
C SER A 325 36.32 -11.73 14.22
N PRO A 326 36.99 -12.06 15.35
CA PRO A 326 36.53 -11.65 16.68
C PRO A 326 36.32 -10.13 16.81
N SER A 327 35.36 -9.73 17.64
CA SER A 327 35.01 -8.34 17.91
C SER A 327 34.59 -7.52 16.67
N PRO A 328 33.72 -8.04 15.80
CA PRO A 328 33.32 -7.35 14.58
C PRO A 328 32.51 -6.09 14.83
N SER A 329 32.65 -5.11 13.94
CA SER A 329 31.67 -4.03 13.74
C SER A 329 30.51 -4.56 12.91
N VAL A 330 29.26 -4.35 13.35
CA VAL A 330 28.09 -5.03 12.79
C VAL A 330 27.02 -4.03 12.38
N LEU A 331 26.53 -4.17 11.16
CA LEU A 331 25.27 -3.57 10.73
C LEU A 331 24.17 -4.63 10.75
N ILE A 332 23.07 -4.39 11.47
CA ILE A 332 21.89 -5.24 11.49
C ILE A 332 20.74 -4.52 10.80
N VAL A 333 20.38 -5.00 9.62
CA VAL A 333 19.23 -4.50 8.83
C VAL A 333 18.00 -5.29 9.26
N GLY A 334 17.03 -4.59 9.87
CA GLY A 334 15.82 -5.19 10.47
C GLY A 334 16.09 -5.85 11.81
N SER A 335 16.57 -5.07 12.76
CA SER A 335 16.94 -5.56 14.10
C SER A 335 15.76 -6.12 14.91
N GLY A 336 14.52 -5.75 14.55
CA GLY A 336 13.29 -6.29 15.13
C GLY A 336 13.25 -6.11 16.63
N THR A 337 12.89 -7.18 17.34
CA THR A 337 12.85 -7.20 18.82
C THR A 337 14.22 -7.45 19.46
N GLY A 338 15.30 -7.61 18.68
CA GLY A 338 16.65 -7.62 19.20
C GLY A 338 17.35 -8.98 19.29
N ASN A 339 16.81 -10.07 18.73
CA ASN A 339 17.46 -11.38 18.78
C ASN A 339 18.85 -11.35 18.10
N ASP A 340 18.98 -10.71 16.95
CA ASP A 340 20.27 -10.57 16.25
C ASP A 340 21.22 -9.62 16.99
N VAL A 341 20.66 -8.58 17.63
CA VAL A 341 21.45 -7.67 18.47
C VAL A 341 21.98 -8.41 19.71
N ALA A 342 21.16 -9.22 20.36
CA ALA A 342 21.58 -10.08 21.47
C ALA A 342 22.69 -11.06 21.03
N ALA A 343 22.56 -11.64 19.84
CA ALA A 343 23.60 -12.49 19.26
C ALA A 343 24.90 -11.75 19.01
N ALA A 344 24.84 -10.52 18.48
CA ALA A 344 26.01 -9.66 18.29
C ALA A 344 26.75 -9.43 19.62
N LEU A 345 26.01 -9.13 20.69
CA LEU A 345 26.59 -8.91 22.01
C LEU A 345 27.19 -10.19 22.59
N ARG A 346 26.51 -11.35 22.48
CA ARG A 346 27.03 -12.65 22.95
C ARG A 346 28.32 -13.04 22.22
N ASN A 347 28.47 -12.65 20.97
CA ASN A 347 29.67 -12.92 20.16
C ASN A 347 30.72 -11.79 20.22
N GLY A 348 30.60 -10.86 21.17
CA GLY A 348 31.61 -9.87 21.50
C GLY A 348 31.81 -8.77 20.43
N SER A 349 30.76 -8.39 19.71
CA SER A 349 30.84 -7.30 18.73
C SER A 349 31.27 -5.99 19.38
N SER A 350 32.19 -5.28 18.71
CA SER A 350 32.75 -4.01 19.20
C SER A 350 31.78 -2.85 19.06
N GLU A 351 30.96 -2.87 18.02
CA GLU A 351 29.97 -1.86 17.70
C GLU A 351 28.83 -2.48 16.89
N VAL A 352 27.59 -2.07 17.16
CA VAL A 352 26.39 -2.55 16.48
C VAL A 352 25.49 -1.38 16.07
N ASP A 353 25.33 -1.18 14.78
CA ASP A 353 24.25 -0.31 14.23
C ASP A 353 22.99 -1.17 13.97
N ALA A 354 22.00 -0.98 14.80
CA ALA A 354 20.70 -1.70 14.72
C ALA A 354 19.67 -0.83 14.00
N VAL A 355 19.26 -1.23 12.79
CA VAL A 355 18.28 -0.49 11.97
C VAL A 355 16.92 -1.18 12.06
N GLU A 356 15.90 -0.43 12.46
CA GLU A 356 14.50 -0.90 12.57
C GLU A 356 13.56 0.19 12.08
N ILE A 357 12.51 -0.20 11.34
CA ILE A 357 11.54 0.75 10.80
C ILE A 357 10.35 0.98 11.73
N ASP A 358 9.92 -0.05 12.49
CA ASP A 358 8.71 0.01 13.33
C ASP A 358 9.06 0.35 14.79
N PRO A 359 8.67 1.56 15.27
CA PRO A 359 8.96 1.99 16.63
C PRO A 359 8.33 1.09 17.70
N ALA A 360 7.21 0.42 17.39
CA ALA A 360 6.55 -0.45 18.37
C ALA A 360 7.25 -1.81 18.50
N ILE A 361 7.80 -2.36 17.40
CA ILE A 361 8.62 -3.58 17.45
C ILE A 361 9.87 -3.30 18.29
N LEU A 362 10.54 -2.17 18.04
CA LEU A 362 11.69 -1.74 18.83
C LEU A 362 11.36 -1.56 20.31
N ALA A 363 10.25 -0.87 20.62
CA ALA A 363 9.80 -0.66 22.00
C ALA A 363 9.47 -1.98 22.69
N LEU A 364 8.87 -2.93 21.95
CA LEU A 364 8.57 -4.27 22.42
C LEU A 364 9.88 -5.03 22.76
N GLY A 365 10.87 -4.97 21.85
CA GLY A 365 12.19 -5.57 22.08
C GLY A 365 12.90 -5.02 23.31
N LYS A 366 12.88 -3.69 23.50
CA LYS A 366 13.45 -3.05 24.71
C LYS A 366 12.77 -3.50 25.99
N ARG A 367 11.46 -3.74 25.97
CA ARG A 367 10.68 -4.11 27.17
C ARG A 367 10.69 -5.61 27.46
N GLU A 368 10.59 -6.44 26.41
CA GLU A 368 10.27 -7.86 26.54
C GLU A 368 11.49 -8.78 26.34
N HIS A 369 12.57 -8.31 25.70
CA HIS A 369 13.71 -9.18 25.41
C HIS A 369 14.48 -9.51 26.71
N PRO A 370 14.65 -10.79 27.07
CA PRO A 370 15.26 -11.16 28.36
C PRO A 370 16.73 -10.76 28.50
N GLU A 371 17.47 -10.65 27.37
CA GLU A 371 18.88 -10.26 27.36
C GLU A 371 19.08 -8.73 27.24
N ARG A 372 18.02 -7.94 27.13
CA ARG A 372 18.02 -6.46 27.02
C ARG A 372 19.07 -5.90 26.08
N PRO A 373 19.14 -6.39 24.81
CA PRO A 373 20.24 -6.06 23.92
C PRO A 373 20.34 -4.57 23.57
N TYR A 374 19.23 -3.85 23.57
CA TYR A 374 19.20 -2.43 23.25
C TYR A 374 19.67 -1.50 24.38
N ASP A 375 19.90 -2.03 25.58
CA ASP A 375 20.43 -1.25 26.72
C ASP A 375 21.98 -1.19 26.69
N SER A 376 22.62 -1.95 25.80
CA SER A 376 24.07 -1.98 25.68
C SER A 376 24.65 -0.71 25.06
N PRO A 377 25.73 -0.12 25.62
CA PRO A 377 26.34 1.09 25.10
C PRO A 377 27.02 0.92 23.73
N VAL A 378 27.34 -0.31 23.32
CA VAL A 378 27.92 -0.59 21.97
C VAL A 378 26.83 -0.66 20.89
N VAL A 379 25.54 -0.60 21.26
CA VAL A 379 24.42 -0.69 20.34
C VAL A 379 23.85 0.70 20.04
N LYS A 380 23.95 1.10 18.80
CA LYS A 380 23.30 2.31 18.27
C LYS A 380 22.04 1.94 17.53
N VAL A 381 20.91 2.41 18.04
CA VAL A 381 19.60 2.18 17.42
C VAL A 381 19.31 3.27 16.40
N ASN A 382 18.97 2.86 15.18
CA ASN A 382 18.58 3.73 14.07
C ASN A 382 17.14 3.41 13.67
N LEU A 383 16.17 4.24 14.11
CA LEU A 383 14.76 4.09 13.77
C LEU A 383 14.50 4.73 12.40
N THR A 384 14.71 3.96 11.34
CA THR A 384 14.60 4.42 9.96
C THR A 384 14.42 3.25 8.99
N ASP A 385 14.05 3.57 7.75
CA ASP A 385 14.08 2.61 6.65
C ASP A 385 15.52 2.17 6.33
N ALA A 386 15.70 0.87 6.07
CA ALA A 386 17.02 0.27 5.82
C ALA A 386 17.71 0.86 4.60
N ARG A 387 16.96 1.09 3.51
CA ARG A 387 17.51 1.65 2.28
C ARG A 387 17.95 3.09 2.45
N ALA A 388 17.16 3.86 3.20
CA ALA A 388 17.49 5.24 3.54
C ALA A 388 18.71 5.32 4.49
N PHE A 389 18.90 4.33 5.37
CA PHE A 389 20.08 4.21 6.21
C PHE A 389 21.32 3.94 5.36
N LEU A 390 21.30 2.93 4.50
CA LEU A 390 22.43 2.57 3.62
C LEU A 390 22.87 3.76 2.75
N LYS A 391 21.92 4.53 2.22
CA LYS A 391 22.24 5.72 1.42
C LYS A 391 22.90 6.85 2.22
N ARG A 392 22.56 7.03 3.50
CA ARG A 392 23.02 8.16 4.33
C ARG A 392 24.22 7.84 5.20
N SER A 393 24.47 6.57 5.49
CA SER A 393 25.62 6.14 6.29
C SER A 393 26.91 6.25 5.48
N SER A 394 28.00 6.62 6.15
CA SER A 394 29.35 6.52 5.60
C SER A 394 30.22 5.48 6.34
N ARG A 395 29.60 4.70 7.23
CA ARG A 395 30.28 3.73 8.08
C ARG A 395 30.53 2.43 7.31
N HIS A 396 31.60 1.71 7.70
CA HIS A 396 31.94 0.40 7.17
C HIS A 396 31.89 -0.64 8.28
N TYR A 397 31.55 -1.88 7.92
CA TYR A 397 31.29 -2.96 8.85
C TYR A 397 32.02 -4.24 8.44
N ASP A 398 32.36 -5.05 9.44
CA ASP A 398 32.91 -6.39 9.20
C ASP A 398 31.81 -7.39 8.88
N LEU A 399 30.59 -7.12 9.37
CA LEU A 399 29.39 -7.93 9.12
C LEU A 399 28.20 -7.03 8.79
N ALA A 400 27.65 -7.19 7.60
CA ALA A 400 26.34 -6.66 7.25
C ALA A 400 25.32 -7.79 7.31
N LEU A 401 24.48 -7.79 8.37
CA LEU A 401 23.50 -8.82 8.62
C LEU A 401 22.11 -8.33 8.18
N PHE A 402 21.59 -8.92 7.11
CA PHE A 402 20.18 -8.80 6.74
C PHE A 402 19.41 -9.86 7.52
N ALA A 403 18.71 -9.41 8.56
CA ALA A 403 17.89 -10.27 9.40
C ALA A 403 16.68 -10.82 8.62
N LEU A 404 15.85 -11.66 9.26
CA LEU A 404 14.59 -12.11 8.67
C LEU A 404 13.61 -10.93 8.54
N LEU A 405 13.81 -10.10 7.50
CA LEU A 405 13.01 -8.92 7.20
C LEU A 405 11.78 -9.24 6.36
N ASP A 406 11.71 -10.45 5.80
CA ASP A 406 10.66 -10.87 4.89
C ASP A 406 9.30 -10.70 5.59
N SER A 407 8.67 -9.60 5.22
CA SER A 407 7.37 -9.24 5.74
C SER A 407 6.29 -9.95 4.93
N HIS A 408 5.81 -11.08 5.42
CA HIS A 408 4.81 -11.90 4.72
C HIS A 408 3.52 -11.15 4.36
N THR A 409 3.25 -10.00 5.02
CA THR A 409 2.01 -9.22 4.83
C THR A 409 2.19 -7.70 4.87
N GLN A 410 3.43 -7.19 4.89
CA GLN A 410 3.68 -5.74 5.00
C GLN A 410 3.72 -5.08 3.63
N PHE A 411 2.67 -4.34 3.27
CA PHE A 411 2.63 -3.48 2.10
C PHE A 411 2.70 -2.00 2.49
N SER A 412 3.18 -1.15 1.59
CA SER A 412 3.03 0.29 1.72
C SER A 412 1.54 0.67 1.65
N ASP A 413 1.05 1.56 2.50
CA ASP A 413 -0.36 1.98 2.51
C ASP A 413 -0.77 2.77 1.25
N TYR A 414 0.20 3.18 0.44
CA TYR A 414 0.01 4.11 -0.67
C TYR A 414 0.45 3.56 -2.04
N SER A 415 0.94 2.32 -2.10
CA SER A 415 1.35 1.69 -3.35
C SER A 415 1.23 0.17 -3.27
N ASN A 416 1.20 -0.52 -4.41
CA ASN A 416 1.23 -2.00 -4.49
C ASN A 416 2.58 -2.60 -4.06
N MET A 417 3.51 -1.79 -3.54
CA MET A 417 4.83 -2.25 -3.13
C MET A 417 4.85 -2.65 -1.67
N ARG A 418 5.55 -3.73 -1.37
CA ARG A 418 5.84 -4.14 0.01
C ARG A 418 6.94 -3.24 0.57
N ILE A 419 6.93 -3.06 1.89
CA ILE A 419 7.91 -2.22 2.58
C ILE A 419 9.34 -2.73 2.38
N ASP A 420 9.52 -4.05 2.23
CA ASP A 420 10.80 -4.72 2.03
C ASP A 420 11.28 -4.79 0.57
N ASN A 421 10.45 -4.42 -0.41
CA ASN A 421 10.78 -4.58 -1.83
C ASN A 421 12.09 -3.87 -2.23
N PHE A 422 12.33 -2.66 -1.76
CA PHE A 422 13.55 -1.92 -2.08
C PHE A 422 14.77 -2.36 -1.27
N VAL A 423 14.58 -3.17 -0.23
CA VAL A 423 15.69 -3.76 0.53
C VAL A 423 16.33 -4.91 -0.23
N TYR A 424 15.54 -5.64 -1.03
CA TYR A 424 15.98 -6.80 -1.79
C TYR A 424 16.09 -6.47 -3.29
N THR A 425 16.89 -5.46 -3.63
CA THR A 425 17.24 -5.10 -5.01
C THR A 425 18.74 -5.18 -5.25
N MET A 426 19.13 -5.29 -6.52
CA MET A 426 20.54 -5.28 -6.91
C MET A 426 21.28 -4.03 -6.40
N GLU A 427 20.60 -2.89 -6.44
CA GLU A 427 21.11 -1.61 -5.97
C GLU A 427 21.33 -1.63 -4.46
N SER A 428 20.39 -2.20 -3.70
CA SER A 428 20.50 -2.35 -2.24
C SER A 428 21.70 -3.21 -1.84
N PHE A 429 21.87 -4.35 -2.51
CA PHE A 429 23.00 -5.23 -2.21
C PHE A 429 24.34 -4.60 -2.59
N ARG A 430 24.42 -3.79 -3.66
CA ARG A 430 25.63 -3.02 -3.99
C ARG A 430 25.92 -1.97 -2.93
N GLU A 431 24.92 -1.22 -2.49
CA GLU A 431 25.07 -0.25 -1.40
C GLU A 431 25.53 -0.96 -0.11
N ALA A 432 24.93 -2.11 0.24
CA ALA A 432 25.37 -2.89 1.41
C ALA A 432 26.80 -3.40 1.27
N ARG A 433 27.22 -3.86 0.07
CA ARG A 433 28.62 -4.26 -0.20
C ARG A 433 29.57 -3.09 -0.02
N ASP A 434 29.19 -1.91 -0.51
CA ASP A 434 30.04 -0.72 -0.44
C ASP A 434 30.21 -0.20 1.00
N HIS A 435 29.39 -0.67 1.95
CA HIS A 435 29.54 -0.48 3.39
C HIS A 435 30.30 -1.60 4.12
N LEU A 436 30.89 -2.54 3.40
CA LEU A 436 31.72 -3.57 4.02
C LEU A 436 33.19 -3.17 4.05
N ASN A 437 33.84 -3.53 5.14
CA ASN A 437 35.32 -3.53 5.22
C ASN A 437 35.90 -4.51 4.16
N PRO A 438 37.20 -4.43 3.80
CA PRO A 438 37.80 -5.26 2.75
C PRO A 438 37.54 -6.77 2.92
N ASN A 439 37.52 -7.27 4.16
CA ASN A 439 37.21 -8.66 4.50
C ASN A 439 35.81 -8.82 5.10
N GLY A 440 34.94 -7.84 4.90
CA GLY A 440 33.58 -7.87 5.41
C GLY A 440 32.71 -8.92 4.71
N VAL A 441 31.76 -9.44 5.46
CA VAL A 441 30.80 -10.46 5.02
C VAL A 441 29.41 -9.89 5.02
N LEU A 442 28.67 -10.09 3.93
CA LEU A 442 27.22 -9.94 3.93
C LEU A 442 26.60 -11.28 4.29
N PHE A 443 25.77 -11.29 5.33
CA PHE A 443 25.02 -12.45 5.75
C PHE A 443 23.52 -12.16 5.65
N LEU A 444 22.82 -12.85 4.77
CA LEU A 444 21.39 -12.70 4.55
C LEU A 444 20.64 -13.92 5.10
N LYS A 445 19.60 -13.69 5.88
CA LYS A 445 18.63 -14.71 6.31
C LYS A 445 17.31 -14.44 5.61
N PHE A 446 16.70 -15.47 5.04
CA PHE A 446 15.43 -15.33 4.33
C PHE A 446 14.58 -16.60 4.45
N ALA A 447 13.24 -16.43 4.63
CA ALA A 447 12.31 -17.55 4.59
C ALA A 447 12.01 -17.91 3.13
N VAL A 448 12.72 -18.89 2.59
CA VAL A 448 12.59 -19.34 1.20
C VAL A 448 11.51 -20.41 1.10
N ASP A 449 10.28 -20.01 0.77
CA ASP A 449 9.17 -20.96 0.59
C ASP A 449 9.15 -21.59 -0.80
N ARG A 450 9.73 -20.93 -1.77
CA ARG A 450 9.83 -21.40 -3.15
C ARG A 450 11.28 -21.43 -3.63
N PRO A 451 11.75 -22.52 -4.24
CA PRO A 451 13.14 -22.65 -4.67
C PRO A 451 13.64 -21.52 -5.57
N TRP A 452 12.78 -20.93 -6.41
CA TRP A 452 13.14 -19.83 -7.29
C TRP A 452 13.52 -18.53 -6.52
N MET A 453 12.97 -18.33 -5.32
CA MET A 453 13.34 -17.16 -4.48
C MET A 453 14.78 -17.29 -3.99
N GLY A 454 15.17 -18.46 -3.50
CA GLY A 454 16.54 -18.73 -3.12
C GLY A 454 17.53 -18.58 -4.29
N ARG A 455 17.13 -19.04 -5.48
CA ARG A 455 17.94 -18.85 -6.72
C ARG A 455 18.10 -17.38 -7.05
N ARG A 456 17.00 -16.58 -6.98
CA ARG A 456 17.05 -15.13 -7.24
C ARG A 456 18.02 -14.45 -6.32
N LEU A 457 17.88 -14.65 -5.01
CA LEU A 457 18.77 -14.05 -4.00
C LEU A 457 20.23 -14.48 -4.19
N SER A 458 20.48 -15.77 -4.41
CA SER A 458 21.82 -16.29 -4.70
C SER A 458 22.44 -15.63 -5.94
N ARG A 459 21.69 -15.51 -7.04
CA ARG A 459 22.13 -14.86 -8.28
C ARG A 459 22.43 -13.38 -8.06
N MET A 460 21.57 -12.66 -7.34
CA MET A 460 21.78 -11.24 -7.05
C MET A 460 23.04 -11.01 -6.23
N LEU A 461 23.26 -11.82 -5.19
CA LEU A 461 24.47 -11.77 -4.38
C LEU A 461 25.71 -12.13 -5.21
N GLN A 462 25.65 -13.18 -6.03
CA GLN A 462 26.76 -13.54 -6.93
C GLN A 462 27.12 -12.42 -7.92
N GLN A 463 26.12 -11.77 -8.52
CA GLN A 463 26.36 -10.65 -9.43
C GLN A 463 26.89 -9.41 -8.70
N THR A 464 26.55 -9.23 -7.44
CA THR A 464 27.01 -8.09 -6.64
C THR A 464 28.45 -8.29 -6.15
N PHE A 465 28.79 -9.48 -5.67
CA PHE A 465 30.08 -9.77 -5.05
C PHE A 465 31.12 -10.42 -5.99
N GLY A 466 30.68 -10.86 -7.18
CA GLY A 466 31.53 -11.56 -8.14
C GLY A 466 31.83 -13.03 -7.77
N ARG A 467 31.28 -13.52 -6.65
CA ARG A 467 31.42 -14.87 -6.12
C ARG A 467 30.09 -15.47 -5.73
N PRO A 468 29.86 -16.79 -5.90
CA PRO A 468 28.64 -17.43 -5.44
C PRO A 468 28.57 -17.41 -3.90
N PRO A 469 27.40 -17.09 -3.30
CA PRO A 469 27.23 -17.18 -1.87
C PRO A 469 27.24 -18.63 -1.39
N LEU A 470 27.66 -18.86 -0.16
CA LEU A 470 27.41 -20.09 0.57
C LEU A 470 25.91 -20.09 0.96
N VAL A 471 25.17 -21.14 0.59
CA VAL A 471 23.71 -21.19 0.82
C VAL A 471 23.35 -22.47 1.57
N PHE A 472 22.73 -22.32 2.74
CA PHE A 472 22.41 -23.43 3.63
C PHE A 472 21.21 -23.13 4.53
N TYR A 473 20.55 -24.16 5.05
CA TYR A 473 19.48 -24.05 6.04
C TYR A 473 20.05 -23.91 7.45
N ALA A 474 19.42 -23.05 8.27
CA ALA A 474 19.63 -22.97 9.69
C ALA A 474 18.30 -22.77 10.40
N GLY A 475 18.17 -23.34 11.60
CA GLY A 475 17.00 -23.23 12.44
C GLY A 475 16.75 -24.49 13.26
N SER A 476 15.87 -24.38 14.23
CA SER A 476 15.50 -25.47 15.13
C SER A 476 14.01 -25.42 15.48
N SER A 477 13.58 -26.25 16.43
CA SER A 477 12.22 -26.16 17.00
C SER A 477 12.03 -24.92 17.88
N TYR A 478 13.12 -24.28 18.32
CA TYR A 478 13.12 -23.12 19.20
C TYR A 478 13.46 -21.80 18.49
N THR A 479 14.35 -21.85 17.50
CA THR A 479 14.70 -20.69 16.65
C THR A 479 14.07 -20.81 15.28
N PRO A 480 13.68 -19.68 14.64
CA PRO A 480 13.04 -19.71 13.32
C PRO A 480 13.97 -20.35 12.28
N ALA A 481 13.38 -21.11 11.36
CA ALA A 481 14.11 -21.65 10.22
C ALA A 481 14.31 -20.56 9.15
N ALA A 482 15.53 -20.53 8.57
CA ALA A 482 15.88 -19.64 7.48
C ALA A 482 16.83 -20.32 6.50
N VAL A 483 16.79 -19.90 5.24
CA VAL A 483 17.90 -20.10 4.30
C VAL A 483 18.88 -18.96 4.51
N CYS A 484 20.11 -19.30 4.81
CA CYS A 484 21.21 -18.38 5.07
C CYS A 484 22.09 -18.28 3.82
N PHE A 485 22.50 -17.06 3.50
CA PHE A 485 23.40 -16.74 2.41
C PHE A 485 24.60 -15.98 3.00
N ALA A 486 25.80 -16.52 2.90
CA ALA A 486 27.03 -15.85 3.33
C ALA A 486 27.92 -15.57 2.12
N VAL A 487 28.36 -14.32 1.95
CA VAL A 487 29.17 -13.91 0.80
C VAL A 487 30.12 -12.75 1.18
N SER A 488 31.30 -12.77 0.63
CA SER A 488 32.28 -11.67 0.69
C SER A 488 32.99 -11.51 -0.66
N ALA A 489 33.46 -10.31 -0.95
CA ALA A 489 34.21 -10.06 -2.17
C ALA A 489 35.63 -10.63 -2.08
N SER A 490 36.22 -10.67 -0.88
CA SER A 490 37.58 -11.17 -0.62
C SER A 490 37.70 -12.70 -0.61
N GLY A 491 36.61 -13.43 -0.40
CA GLY A 491 36.60 -14.87 -0.13
C GLY A 491 36.64 -15.22 1.37
N GLN A 492 36.43 -14.26 2.25
CA GLN A 492 36.37 -14.46 3.71
C GLN A 492 35.38 -15.53 4.13
N SER A 493 34.27 -15.67 3.39
CA SER A 493 33.24 -16.68 3.69
C SER A 493 33.78 -18.10 3.52
N GLU A 494 34.57 -18.35 2.49
CA GLU A 494 35.21 -19.64 2.21
C GLU A 494 36.38 -19.90 3.16
N GLU A 495 37.15 -18.87 3.49
CA GLU A 495 38.25 -18.94 4.46
C GLU A 495 37.71 -19.29 5.87
N ALA A 496 36.53 -18.80 6.23
CA ALA A 496 35.90 -19.16 7.49
C ALA A 496 35.58 -20.67 7.57
N LEU A 497 35.13 -21.28 6.48
CA LEU A 497 34.96 -22.75 6.43
C LEU A 497 36.30 -23.50 6.55
N ALA A 498 37.36 -22.97 5.97
CA ALA A 498 38.67 -23.58 6.07
C ALA A 498 39.26 -23.52 7.50
N ARG A 499 38.96 -22.44 8.22
CA ARG A 499 39.40 -22.25 9.62
C ARG A 499 38.56 -23.04 10.63
N ASP A 500 37.27 -23.31 10.34
CA ASP A 500 36.35 -23.95 11.24
C ASP A 500 35.75 -25.23 10.61
N PRO A 501 36.33 -26.41 10.82
CA PRO A 501 35.82 -27.67 10.25
C PRO A 501 34.39 -28.02 10.71
N SER A 502 33.98 -27.59 11.91
CA SER A 502 32.65 -27.85 12.39
C SER A 502 31.62 -27.00 11.63
N LEU A 503 31.91 -25.75 11.31
CA LEU A 503 31.12 -24.88 10.46
C LEU A 503 31.03 -25.45 9.04
N ALA A 504 32.18 -25.90 8.49
CA ALA A 504 32.19 -26.53 7.16
C ALA A 504 31.30 -27.77 7.07
N ALA A 505 31.37 -28.63 8.10
CA ALA A 505 30.52 -29.81 8.18
C ALA A 505 29.02 -29.42 8.32
N PHE A 506 28.69 -28.40 9.11
CA PHE A 506 27.33 -27.89 9.25
C PHE A 506 26.79 -27.36 7.91
N VAL A 507 27.51 -26.47 7.25
CA VAL A 507 27.14 -25.88 5.96
C VAL A 507 26.97 -26.96 4.89
N SER A 508 27.84 -27.97 4.86
CA SER A 508 27.77 -29.08 3.92
C SER A 508 26.51 -29.95 4.14
N ARG A 509 26.21 -30.29 5.39
CA ARG A 509 25.04 -31.10 5.76
C ARG A 509 23.71 -30.40 5.46
N ASN A 510 23.67 -29.07 5.62
CA ASN A 510 22.47 -28.26 5.50
C ASN A 510 22.41 -27.48 4.18
N ARG A 511 23.18 -27.88 3.19
CA ARG A 511 23.29 -27.17 1.91
C ARG A 511 21.93 -27.01 1.24
N PHE A 512 21.59 -25.78 0.87
CA PHE A 512 20.42 -25.49 0.04
C PHE A 512 20.83 -25.53 -1.44
N SER A 513 20.12 -26.33 -2.24
CA SER A 513 20.41 -26.43 -3.68
C SER A 513 19.82 -25.25 -4.43
N THR A 514 20.69 -24.45 -5.02
CA THR A 514 20.31 -23.43 -6.01
C THR A 514 20.60 -24.00 -7.40
N ASP A 515 19.61 -24.50 -8.09
CA ASP A 515 19.76 -24.97 -9.47
C ASP A 515 20.02 -23.79 -10.44
N SER A 516 20.46 -24.07 -11.67
CA SER A 516 20.93 -23.09 -12.66
C SER A 516 19.81 -22.43 -13.47
N LYS A 517 18.53 -22.63 -13.14
CA LYS A 517 17.43 -22.03 -13.89
C LYS A 517 17.45 -20.50 -13.83
N ASP A 518 17.26 -19.87 -14.96
CA ASP A 518 17.28 -18.42 -15.06
C ASP A 518 16.06 -17.81 -14.40
N VAL A 519 16.28 -16.88 -13.46
CA VAL A 519 15.25 -16.15 -12.73
C VAL A 519 15.57 -14.66 -12.84
N PRO A 520 14.60 -13.77 -13.17
CA PRO A 520 14.87 -12.35 -13.25
C PRO A 520 15.29 -11.79 -11.89
N VAL A 521 16.30 -10.94 -11.87
CA VAL A 521 16.74 -10.24 -10.66
C VAL A 521 15.86 -9.04 -10.38
N THR A 522 15.71 -8.69 -9.10
CA THR A 522 15.01 -7.47 -8.68
C THR A 522 15.92 -6.27 -8.71
N THR A 523 15.38 -5.14 -9.17
CA THR A 523 16.07 -3.86 -9.27
C THR A 523 15.17 -2.77 -8.70
N ASP A 524 15.69 -1.57 -8.48
CA ASP A 524 14.87 -0.41 -8.06
C ASP A 524 13.79 -0.04 -9.11
N ASP A 525 13.96 -0.48 -10.36
CA ASP A 525 12.94 -0.32 -11.39
C ASP A 525 11.91 -1.46 -11.38
N TRP A 526 12.29 -2.65 -10.98
CA TRP A 526 11.42 -3.82 -10.87
C TRP A 526 11.61 -4.51 -9.51
N PRO A 527 11.08 -3.93 -8.41
CA PRO A 527 11.36 -4.37 -7.04
C PRO A 527 10.40 -5.48 -6.55
N TYR A 528 9.92 -6.35 -7.44
CA TYR A 528 8.90 -7.36 -7.12
C TYR A 528 9.55 -8.71 -6.78
N LEU A 529 10.17 -8.79 -5.58
CA LEU A 529 10.88 -9.97 -5.09
C LEU A 529 10.02 -11.25 -5.10
N TYR A 530 8.75 -11.12 -4.74
CA TYR A 530 7.80 -12.22 -4.56
C TYR A 530 7.07 -12.64 -5.84
N GLN A 531 7.52 -12.17 -6.99
CA GLN A 531 6.96 -12.52 -8.28
C GLN A 531 8.00 -13.30 -9.09
N GLU A 532 7.71 -14.56 -9.47
CA GLU A 532 8.68 -15.45 -10.14
C GLU A 532 9.14 -14.89 -11.48
N VAL A 533 8.21 -14.45 -12.31
CA VAL A 533 8.46 -13.91 -13.64
C VAL A 533 7.83 -12.53 -13.81
N ARG A 534 8.32 -11.74 -14.75
CA ARG A 534 7.71 -10.45 -15.10
C ARG A 534 6.40 -10.69 -15.84
N SER A 535 5.29 -10.65 -15.11
CA SER A 535 3.94 -10.86 -15.66
C SER A 535 2.92 -10.13 -14.80
N ILE A 536 1.72 -9.91 -15.31
CA ILE A 536 0.60 -9.47 -14.49
C ILE A 536 -0.10 -10.73 -14.00
N PRO A 537 -0.13 -11.00 -12.69
CA PRO A 537 -0.81 -12.17 -12.15
C PRO A 537 -2.28 -12.19 -12.56
N ARG A 538 -2.80 -13.36 -12.89
CA ARG A 538 -4.20 -13.55 -13.36
C ARG A 538 -5.21 -13.00 -12.35
N THR A 539 -4.90 -13.07 -11.07
CA THR A 539 -5.77 -12.55 -10.00
C THR A 539 -5.90 -11.04 -10.07
N TYR A 540 -4.81 -10.29 -10.35
CA TYR A 540 -4.89 -8.84 -10.55
C TYR A 540 -5.79 -8.50 -11.74
N LEU A 541 -5.65 -9.22 -12.85
CA LEU A 541 -6.50 -9.03 -14.01
C LEU A 541 -7.97 -9.33 -13.69
N SER A 542 -8.24 -10.42 -12.98
CA SER A 542 -9.59 -10.79 -12.56
C SER A 542 -10.24 -9.75 -11.65
N LEU A 543 -9.50 -9.24 -10.67
CA LEU A 543 -9.99 -8.19 -9.77
C LEU A 543 -10.18 -6.86 -10.50
N ALA A 544 -9.29 -6.51 -11.43
CA ALA A 544 -9.44 -5.32 -12.28
C ALA A 544 -10.74 -5.39 -13.11
N VAL A 545 -10.98 -6.53 -13.76
CA VAL A 545 -12.22 -6.76 -14.52
C VAL A 545 -13.44 -6.68 -13.58
N LEU A 546 -13.38 -7.22 -12.37
CA LEU A 546 -14.46 -7.12 -11.39
C LEU A 546 -14.75 -5.67 -11.00
N VAL A 547 -13.73 -4.87 -10.72
CA VAL A 547 -13.87 -3.41 -10.42
C VAL A 547 -14.51 -2.69 -11.60
N ILE A 548 -14.06 -2.95 -12.82
CA ILE A 548 -14.62 -2.35 -14.04
C ILE A 548 -16.10 -2.76 -14.20
N LEU A 549 -16.43 -4.05 -14.05
CA LEU A 549 -17.82 -4.53 -14.18
C LEU A 549 -18.74 -3.94 -13.11
N VAL A 550 -18.28 -3.85 -11.87
CA VAL A 550 -19.03 -3.19 -10.79
C VAL A 550 -19.25 -1.72 -11.13
N THR A 551 -18.21 -1.02 -11.55
CA THR A 551 -18.29 0.41 -11.92
C THR A 551 -19.26 0.65 -13.07
N LEU A 552 -19.10 -0.09 -14.18
CA LEU A 552 -19.96 0.01 -15.37
C LEU A 552 -21.40 -0.41 -15.06
N GLY A 553 -21.59 -1.47 -14.26
CA GLY A 553 -22.90 -1.95 -13.85
C GLY A 553 -23.71 -0.90 -13.09
N PHE A 554 -23.07 -0.15 -12.20
CA PHE A 554 -23.70 0.97 -11.51
C PHE A 554 -23.85 2.20 -12.41
N TYR A 555 -22.79 2.59 -13.10
CA TYR A 555 -22.78 3.78 -13.95
C TYR A 555 -23.85 3.73 -15.05
N SER A 556 -24.05 2.57 -15.68
CA SER A 556 -25.09 2.36 -16.72
C SER A 556 -26.52 2.55 -16.21
N ARG A 557 -26.74 2.55 -14.88
CA ARG A 557 -28.05 2.76 -14.24
C ARG A 557 -28.33 4.21 -13.91
N ILE A 558 -27.33 5.10 -14.01
CA ILE A 558 -27.48 6.53 -13.71
C ILE A 558 -28.10 7.22 -14.92
N PRO A 559 -29.32 7.79 -14.83
CA PRO A 559 -29.98 8.44 -15.98
C PRO A 559 -29.16 9.60 -16.57
N ALA A 560 -28.51 10.39 -15.69
CA ALA A 560 -27.67 11.50 -16.11
C ALA A 560 -26.43 11.04 -16.90
N ALA A 561 -25.88 9.87 -16.58
CA ALA A 561 -24.72 9.31 -17.28
C ALA A 561 -25.02 8.92 -18.74
N ARG A 562 -26.30 8.60 -19.02
CA ARG A 562 -26.74 8.30 -20.40
C ARG A 562 -26.93 9.55 -21.24
N GLN A 563 -27.20 10.69 -20.61
CA GLN A 563 -27.43 11.96 -21.30
C GLN A 563 -26.13 12.76 -21.51
N GLN A 564 -25.19 12.64 -20.57
CA GLN A 564 -23.90 13.32 -20.63
C GLN A 564 -22.80 12.33 -20.25
N PRO A 565 -22.01 11.83 -21.23
CA PRO A 565 -20.85 10.98 -20.94
C PRO A 565 -19.82 11.75 -20.08
N PRO A 566 -19.02 11.06 -19.27
CA PRO A 566 -17.99 11.70 -18.46
C PRO A 566 -17.01 12.44 -19.38
N SER A 567 -16.61 13.64 -18.96
CA SER A 567 -15.63 14.43 -19.69
C SER A 567 -14.32 13.65 -19.81
N LEU A 568 -13.93 13.35 -21.06
CA LEU A 568 -12.67 12.64 -21.34
C LEU A 568 -11.46 13.41 -20.81
N PHE A 569 -11.52 14.74 -20.82
CA PHE A 569 -10.46 15.58 -20.27
C PHE A 569 -10.27 15.31 -18.77
N PHE A 570 -11.32 15.49 -17.95
CA PHE A 570 -11.22 15.30 -16.50
C PHE A 570 -10.92 13.84 -16.12
N PHE A 571 -11.47 12.89 -16.87
CA PHE A 571 -11.16 11.47 -16.70
C PHE A 571 -9.68 11.19 -16.93
N SER A 572 -9.10 11.68 -18.04
CA SER A 572 -7.66 11.51 -18.34
C SER A 572 -6.78 12.23 -17.33
N MET A 573 -7.20 13.42 -16.86
CA MET A 573 -6.47 14.12 -15.79
C MET A 573 -6.38 13.30 -14.53
N GLY A 574 -7.46 12.63 -14.12
CA GLY A 574 -7.46 11.77 -12.93
C GLY A 574 -6.58 10.52 -13.11
N ALA A 575 -6.68 9.86 -14.27
CA ALA A 575 -5.86 8.68 -14.58
C ALA A 575 -4.36 9.02 -14.60
N GLY A 576 -3.99 10.13 -15.24
CA GLY A 576 -2.61 10.61 -15.28
C GLY A 576 -2.08 11.03 -13.91
N PHE A 577 -2.92 11.69 -13.10
CA PHE A 577 -2.53 12.13 -11.76
C PHE A 577 -2.25 10.95 -10.82
N MET A 578 -3.08 9.92 -10.83
CA MET A 578 -2.89 8.71 -10.02
C MET A 578 -1.56 8.02 -10.34
N LEU A 579 -1.23 7.86 -11.64
CA LEU A 579 0.07 7.29 -12.04
C LEU A 579 1.25 8.19 -11.67
N LEU A 580 1.09 9.51 -11.79
CA LEU A 580 2.12 10.48 -11.42
C LEU A 580 2.37 10.44 -9.91
N GLU A 581 1.32 10.40 -9.09
CA GLU A 581 1.40 10.29 -7.63
C GLU A 581 2.16 9.03 -7.20
N THR A 582 1.83 7.88 -7.79
CA THR A 582 2.55 6.61 -7.54
C THR A 582 4.04 6.74 -7.88
N GLN A 583 4.40 7.42 -8.99
CA GLN A 583 5.80 7.65 -9.35
C GLN A 583 6.51 8.55 -8.35
N VAL A 584 5.87 9.64 -7.90
CA VAL A 584 6.43 10.55 -6.89
C VAL A 584 6.72 9.79 -5.59
N ILE A 585 5.74 9.06 -5.07
CA ILE A 585 5.88 8.29 -3.83
C ILE A 585 7.01 7.26 -3.96
N SER A 586 7.01 6.46 -5.03
CA SER A 586 7.99 5.40 -5.23
C SER A 586 9.42 5.91 -5.41
N ARG A 587 9.60 7.03 -6.10
CA ARG A 587 10.92 7.63 -6.32
C ARG A 587 11.45 8.29 -5.04
N LEU A 588 10.60 9.01 -4.31
CA LEU A 588 11.01 9.64 -3.06
C LEU A 588 11.28 8.61 -1.95
N ALA A 589 10.56 7.47 -1.97
CA ALA A 589 10.81 6.37 -1.05
C ALA A 589 12.25 5.83 -1.12
N LEU A 590 12.90 5.85 -2.29
CA LEU A 590 14.30 5.44 -2.46
C LEU A 590 15.30 6.33 -1.72
N TYR A 591 14.98 7.60 -1.46
CA TYR A 591 15.89 8.57 -0.83
C TYR A 591 15.51 8.86 0.62
N PHE A 592 14.23 8.94 0.91
CA PHE A 592 13.72 9.29 2.24
C PHE A 592 13.19 8.09 3.02
N GLY A 593 13.09 6.92 2.38
CA GLY A 593 12.58 5.68 2.95
C GLY A 593 11.08 5.48 2.70
N THR A 594 10.65 4.23 2.87
CA THR A 594 9.24 3.81 2.71
C THR A 594 8.40 4.05 3.98
N THR A 595 8.84 4.97 4.84
CA THR A 595 8.13 5.21 6.11
C THR A 595 6.77 5.85 5.87
N TRP A 596 5.80 5.49 6.72
CA TRP A 596 4.46 6.08 6.69
C TRP A 596 4.48 7.61 6.80
N GLN A 597 5.46 8.17 7.52
CA GLN A 597 5.64 9.62 7.65
C GLN A 597 6.00 10.25 6.31
N VAL A 598 6.96 9.67 5.59
CA VAL A 598 7.38 10.15 4.26
C VAL A 598 6.21 10.14 3.30
N ASN A 599 5.46 9.04 3.22
CA ASN A 599 4.31 8.93 2.33
C ASN A 599 3.23 9.96 2.68
N GLY A 600 2.89 10.11 3.97
CA GLY A 600 1.90 11.09 4.41
C GLY A 600 2.32 12.54 4.15
N VAL A 601 3.59 12.86 4.34
CA VAL A 601 4.15 14.19 4.03
C VAL A 601 4.11 14.45 2.53
N VAL A 602 4.50 13.48 1.70
CA VAL A 602 4.46 13.62 0.23
C VAL A 602 3.05 13.92 -0.24
N ILE A 603 2.04 13.16 0.18
CA ILE A 603 0.64 13.40 -0.22
C ILE A 603 0.15 14.76 0.30
N SER A 604 0.52 15.16 1.52
CA SER A 604 0.15 16.47 2.07
C SER A 604 0.77 17.61 1.26
N ILE A 605 2.01 17.46 0.80
CA ILE A 605 2.68 18.43 -0.09
C ILE A 605 1.97 18.48 -1.45
N LEU A 606 1.60 17.33 -2.03
CA LEU A 606 0.86 17.27 -3.29
C LEU A 606 -0.50 17.98 -3.19
N LEU A 607 -1.28 17.72 -2.14
CA LEU A 607 -2.56 18.41 -1.90
C LEU A 607 -2.37 19.92 -1.68
N THR A 608 -1.32 20.31 -0.98
CA THR A 608 -0.99 21.74 -0.77
C THR A 608 -0.61 22.38 -2.11
N ALA A 609 0.19 21.72 -2.94
CA ALA A 609 0.55 22.21 -4.27
C ALA A 609 -0.69 22.40 -5.17
N LEU A 610 -1.64 21.44 -5.13
CA LEU A 610 -2.91 21.56 -5.85
C LEU A 610 -3.76 22.73 -5.33
N LEU A 611 -3.80 22.94 -4.00
CA LEU A 611 -4.52 24.06 -3.39
C LEU A 611 -3.91 25.40 -3.81
N VAL A 612 -2.59 25.50 -3.83
CA VAL A 612 -1.86 26.69 -4.32
C VAL A 612 -2.13 26.92 -5.81
N ALA A 613 -2.03 25.87 -6.64
CA ALA A 613 -2.32 25.93 -8.08
C ALA A 613 -3.75 26.42 -8.33
N ASN A 614 -4.72 25.89 -7.58
CA ASN A 614 -6.13 26.33 -7.67
C ASN A 614 -6.31 27.81 -7.32
N LYS A 615 -5.61 28.30 -6.29
CA LYS A 615 -5.66 29.73 -5.92
C LYS A 615 -5.00 30.62 -6.99
N VAL A 616 -3.85 30.18 -7.51
CA VAL A 616 -3.09 30.92 -8.55
C VAL A 616 -3.91 31.09 -9.84
N VAL A 617 -4.64 30.04 -10.28
CA VAL A 617 -5.53 30.09 -11.44
C VAL A 617 -6.61 31.16 -11.29
N GLY A 618 -7.01 31.51 -10.06
CA GLY A 618 -7.94 32.60 -9.81
C GLY A 618 -7.47 33.97 -10.32
N TYR A 619 -6.17 34.15 -10.46
CA TYR A 619 -5.56 35.39 -10.99
C TYR A 619 -5.24 35.33 -12.48
N PHE A 620 -5.35 34.16 -13.13
CA PHE A 620 -5.04 34.04 -14.56
C PHE A 620 -6.12 34.66 -15.42
N PRO A 621 -5.72 35.38 -16.50
CA PRO A 621 -6.66 35.90 -17.48
C PRO A 621 -7.40 34.76 -18.18
N LYS A 622 -8.67 34.97 -18.53
CA LYS A 622 -9.45 33.96 -19.26
C LYS A 622 -8.89 33.64 -20.66
N SER A 623 -8.14 34.58 -21.24
CA SER A 623 -7.49 34.46 -22.55
C SER A 623 -6.17 33.66 -22.51
N LEU A 624 -5.73 33.17 -21.37
CA LEU A 624 -4.48 32.43 -21.26
C LEU A 624 -4.52 31.19 -22.15
N SER A 625 -3.54 31.07 -23.05
CA SER A 625 -3.40 29.88 -23.90
C SER A 625 -3.06 28.67 -23.01
N ARG A 626 -3.81 27.58 -23.18
CA ARG A 626 -3.61 26.32 -22.46
C ARG A 626 -2.24 25.68 -22.76
N ASP A 627 -1.66 25.97 -23.89
CA ASP A 627 -0.35 25.45 -24.31
C ASP A 627 0.76 25.87 -23.31
N TRP A 628 0.66 27.06 -22.70
CA TRP A 628 1.58 27.53 -21.65
C TRP A 628 1.61 26.64 -20.40
N ILE A 629 0.59 25.79 -20.23
CA ILE A 629 0.49 24.85 -19.10
C ILE A 629 0.76 23.41 -19.58
N VAL A 630 0.23 23.05 -20.74
CA VAL A 630 0.38 21.69 -21.31
C VAL A 630 1.83 21.39 -21.68
N VAL A 631 2.52 22.36 -22.32
CA VAL A 631 3.92 22.16 -22.75
C VAL A 631 4.86 21.91 -21.55
N PRO A 632 4.87 22.72 -20.49
CA PRO A 632 5.70 22.43 -19.31
C PRO A 632 5.31 21.13 -18.58
N LEU A 633 4.02 20.78 -18.56
CA LEU A 633 3.57 19.49 -18.00
C LEU A 633 4.23 18.31 -18.73
N LEU A 634 4.11 18.26 -20.05
CA LEU A 634 4.67 17.16 -20.84
C LEU A 634 6.21 17.20 -20.85
N ALA A 635 6.80 18.39 -20.94
CA ALA A 635 8.25 18.58 -20.87
C ALA A 635 8.80 18.10 -19.49
N GLY A 636 8.15 18.46 -18.38
CA GLY A 636 8.51 18.01 -17.05
C GLY A 636 8.47 16.50 -16.90
N LEU A 637 7.46 15.84 -17.46
CA LEU A 637 7.37 14.38 -17.48
C LEU A 637 8.47 13.75 -18.35
N LEU A 638 8.80 14.33 -19.50
CA LEU A 638 9.90 13.87 -20.35
C LEU A 638 11.25 14.01 -19.63
N VAL A 639 11.48 15.12 -18.93
CA VAL A 639 12.67 15.33 -18.11
C VAL A 639 12.73 14.28 -16.99
N ALA A 640 11.63 14.06 -16.28
CA ALA A 640 11.55 13.04 -15.22
C ALA A 640 11.82 11.61 -15.74
N TYR A 641 11.39 11.31 -16.97
CA TYR A 641 11.69 10.03 -17.64
C TYR A 641 13.14 9.92 -18.08
N GLY A 642 13.72 11.01 -18.64
CA GLY A 642 15.07 11.02 -19.20
C GLY A 642 16.20 11.00 -18.16
N LEU A 643 15.95 11.54 -16.97
CA LEU A 643 17.00 11.67 -15.93
C LEU A 643 17.33 10.33 -15.27
N PRO A 644 18.61 9.89 -15.29
CA PRO A 644 19.05 8.69 -14.62
C PRO A 644 19.35 8.98 -13.13
N PHE A 645 18.33 9.23 -12.32
CA PHE A 645 18.48 9.64 -10.93
C PHE A 645 19.39 8.73 -10.08
N ALA A 646 19.39 7.43 -10.37
CA ALA A 646 20.26 6.46 -9.67
C ALA A 646 21.79 6.69 -9.90
N ARG A 647 22.15 7.47 -10.91
CA ARG A 647 23.55 7.75 -11.30
C ARG A 647 23.97 9.18 -10.96
N VAL A 648 23.07 9.99 -10.40
CA VAL A 648 23.42 11.37 -10.03
C VAL A 648 24.32 11.32 -8.80
N PRO A 649 25.60 11.80 -8.91
CA PRO A 649 26.49 11.86 -7.75
C PRO A 649 26.05 12.99 -6.81
N GLY A 650 26.17 12.78 -5.53
CA GLY A 650 25.89 13.80 -4.52
C GLY A 650 25.35 13.23 -3.21
N GLU A 651 25.20 14.11 -2.25
CA GLU A 651 24.58 13.77 -0.98
C GLU A 651 23.13 13.30 -1.20
N PRO A 652 22.70 12.15 -0.64
CA PRO A 652 21.38 11.57 -0.87
C PRO A 652 20.19 12.51 -0.59
N ALA A 653 20.32 13.37 0.42
CA ALA A 653 19.30 14.36 0.74
C ALA A 653 19.14 15.41 -0.38
N LEU A 654 20.25 15.87 -0.96
CA LEU A 654 20.24 16.83 -2.09
C LEU A 654 19.72 16.19 -3.37
N VAL A 655 20.12 14.95 -3.65
CA VAL A 655 19.61 14.21 -4.81
C VAL A 655 18.11 13.95 -4.63
N GLY A 656 17.66 13.55 -3.45
CA GLY A 656 16.24 13.39 -3.13
C GLY A 656 15.43 14.69 -3.28
N ALA A 657 15.99 15.82 -2.84
CA ALA A 657 15.37 17.14 -3.03
C ALA A 657 15.27 17.51 -4.53
N MET A 658 16.32 17.23 -5.31
CA MET A 658 16.30 17.45 -6.76
C MET A 658 15.20 16.57 -7.43
N VAL A 659 15.09 15.30 -7.05
CA VAL A 659 14.03 14.39 -7.52
C VAL A 659 12.65 14.98 -7.19
N ALA A 660 12.47 15.44 -5.94
CA ALA A 660 11.22 16.06 -5.52
C ALA A 660 10.86 17.29 -6.37
N ILE A 661 11.83 18.15 -6.67
CA ILE A 661 11.61 19.33 -7.52
C ILE A 661 11.25 18.93 -8.95
N VAL A 662 11.97 17.98 -9.56
CA VAL A 662 11.70 17.51 -10.92
C VAL A 662 10.29 16.94 -11.04
N PHE A 663 9.83 16.18 -10.08
CA PHE A 663 8.47 15.64 -10.05
C PHE A 663 7.40 16.66 -9.62
N ALA A 664 7.76 17.70 -8.85
CA ALA A 664 6.84 18.76 -8.49
C ALA A 664 6.38 19.58 -9.71
N VAL A 665 7.24 19.76 -10.71
CA VAL A 665 6.91 20.51 -11.93
C VAL A 665 5.66 19.91 -12.62
N PRO A 666 5.64 18.66 -13.09
CA PRO A 666 4.45 18.10 -13.73
C PRO A 666 3.22 18.07 -12.81
N VAL A 667 3.39 17.87 -11.49
CA VAL A 667 2.28 17.90 -10.54
C VAL A 667 1.62 19.29 -10.49
N VAL A 668 2.42 20.34 -10.36
CA VAL A 668 1.93 21.73 -10.32
C VAL A 668 1.23 22.09 -11.63
N PHE A 669 1.82 21.79 -12.79
CA PHE A 669 1.22 22.09 -14.09
C PHE A 669 -0.04 21.25 -14.36
N ALA A 670 -0.12 19.99 -13.91
CA ALA A 670 -1.34 19.21 -13.94
C ALA A 670 -2.44 19.86 -13.07
N GLY A 671 -2.10 20.33 -11.86
CA GLY A 671 -3.02 21.05 -10.99
C GLY A 671 -3.50 22.37 -11.59
N LEU A 672 -2.61 23.16 -12.21
CA LEU A 672 -2.97 24.39 -12.92
C LEU A 672 -3.93 24.11 -14.09
N LEU A 673 -3.63 23.09 -14.90
CA LEU A 673 -4.46 22.71 -16.05
C LEU A 673 -5.86 22.25 -15.61
N PHE A 674 -5.91 21.39 -14.59
CA PHE A 674 -7.18 20.94 -14.01
C PHE A 674 -7.99 22.13 -13.49
N SER A 675 -7.39 22.99 -12.67
CA SER A 675 -8.08 24.12 -12.04
C SER A 675 -8.55 25.16 -13.07
N LEU A 676 -7.78 25.37 -14.16
CA LEU A 676 -8.15 26.31 -15.22
C LEU A 676 -9.43 25.86 -15.93
N GLU A 677 -9.53 24.58 -16.28
CA GLU A 677 -10.73 24.02 -16.93
C GLU A 677 -11.89 23.85 -15.95
N PHE A 678 -11.58 23.53 -14.68
CA PHE A 678 -12.58 23.41 -13.63
C PHE A 678 -13.26 24.73 -13.29
N ARG A 679 -12.55 25.86 -13.45
CA ARG A 679 -13.09 27.21 -13.28
C ARG A 679 -14.27 27.50 -14.20
N GLU A 680 -14.25 26.97 -15.41
CA GLU A 680 -15.25 27.23 -16.47
C GLU A 680 -16.33 26.13 -16.55
N GLU A 681 -16.25 25.13 -15.64
CA GLU A 681 -17.12 23.97 -15.71
C GLU A 681 -18.53 24.27 -15.19
N SER A 682 -19.53 23.92 -16.00
CA SER A 682 -20.96 24.09 -15.65
C SER A 682 -21.47 23.08 -14.62
N SER A 683 -20.83 21.91 -14.52
CA SER A 683 -21.17 20.84 -13.59
C SER A 683 -19.92 20.33 -12.85
N PRO A 684 -19.38 21.13 -11.91
CA PRO A 684 -18.13 20.79 -11.20
C PRO A 684 -18.16 19.43 -10.51
N GLY A 685 -19.32 19.02 -9.95
CA GLY A 685 -19.49 17.72 -9.31
C GLY A 685 -19.34 16.56 -10.29
N ALA A 686 -19.86 16.69 -11.53
CA ALA A 686 -19.71 15.66 -12.56
C ALA A 686 -18.26 15.60 -13.07
N ALA A 687 -17.60 16.74 -13.23
CA ALA A 687 -16.19 16.83 -13.61
C ALA A 687 -15.27 16.16 -12.57
N LEU A 688 -15.50 16.43 -11.28
CA LEU A 688 -14.77 15.75 -10.19
C LEU A 688 -15.05 14.25 -10.19
N GLY A 689 -16.30 13.83 -10.39
CA GLY A 689 -16.67 12.42 -10.50
C GLY A 689 -15.94 11.72 -11.66
N ALA A 690 -15.86 12.35 -12.83
CA ALA A 690 -15.12 11.86 -13.98
C ALA A 690 -13.61 11.74 -13.67
N ASN A 691 -13.05 12.73 -12.99
CA ASN A 691 -11.64 12.73 -12.56
C ASN A 691 -11.33 11.55 -11.63
N VAL A 692 -12.16 11.33 -10.62
CA VAL A 692 -11.98 10.23 -9.67
C VAL A 692 -12.15 8.86 -10.33
N LEU A 693 -13.13 8.71 -11.24
CA LEU A 693 -13.26 7.47 -12.02
C LEU A 693 -12.07 7.25 -12.96
N GLY A 694 -11.47 8.32 -13.48
CA GLY A 694 -10.20 8.26 -14.18
C GLY A 694 -9.07 7.76 -13.28
N ALA A 695 -8.99 8.24 -12.04
CA ALA A 695 -8.01 7.78 -11.06
C ALA A 695 -8.13 6.27 -10.79
N VAL A 696 -9.35 5.70 -10.80
CA VAL A 696 -9.55 4.22 -10.73
C VAL A 696 -8.82 3.52 -11.87
N VAL A 697 -8.95 4.03 -13.11
CA VAL A 697 -8.26 3.45 -14.26
C VAL A 697 -6.74 3.63 -14.14
N GLY A 698 -6.27 4.79 -13.69
CA GLY A 698 -4.85 5.04 -13.41
C GLY A 698 -4.27 4.03 -12.42
N GLY A 699 -4.98 3.76 -11.32
CA GLY A 699 -4.56 2.78 -10.32
C GLY A 699 -4.61 1.32 -10.83
N LEU A 700 -5.52 0.99 -11.75
CA LEU A 700 -5.48 -0.31 -12.44
C LEU A 700 -4.29 -0.40 -13.41
N LEU A 701 -3.94 0.68 -14.10
CA LEU A 701 -2.78 0.74 -15.01
C LEU A 701 -1.44 0.66 -14.26
N GLU A 702 -1.39 1.05 -12.99
CA GLU A 702 -0.20 0.87 -12.14
C GLU A 702 0.29 -0.59 -12.14
N ASN A 703 -0.61 -1.58 -12.26
CA ASN A 703 -0.24 -2.99 -12.32
C ASN A 703 0.61 -3.36 -13.54
N LEU A 704 0.69 -2.49 -14.56
CA LEU A 704 1.63 -2.67 -15.67
C LEU A 704 3.09 -2.63 -15.22
N SER A 705 3.37 -2.01 -14.08
CA SER A 705 4.71 -2.00 -13.47
C SER A 705 5.21 -3.41 -13.11
N LEU A 706 4.31 -4.35 -12.78
CA LEU A 706 4.64 -5.76 -12.52
C LEU A 706 5.28 -6.45 -13.73
N LEU A 707 4.90 -6.03 -14.94
CA LEU A 707 5.41 -6.56 -16.19
C LEU A 707 6.58 -5.72 -16.73
N LEU A 708 6.40 -4.40 -16.79
CA LEU A 708 7.28 -3.46 -17.52
C LEU A 708 8.31 -2.76 -16.63
N GLY A 709 8.11 -2.79 -15.30
CA GLY A 709 8.87 -1.98 -14.33
C GLY A 709 8.22 -0.62 -14.05
N MET A 710 8.67 0.00 -12.97
CA MET A 710 8.10 1.27 -12.46
C MET A 710 8.34 2.44 -13.42
N ARG A 711 9.50 2.47 -14.08
CA ARG A 711 9.86 3.54 -15.01
C ARG A 711 8.92 3.61 -16.22
N ALA A 712 8.37 2.47 -16.65
CA ALA A 712 7.43 2.37 -17.76
C ALA A 712 6.09 3.09 -17.51
N LEU A 713 5.74 3.38 -16.27
CA LEU A 713 4.53 4.15 -15.94
C LEU A 713 4.63 5.61 -16.40
N LEU A 714 5.84 6.19 -16.52
CA LEU A 714 6.00 7.57 -16.99
C LEU A 714 5.59 7.78 -18.46
N PRO A 715 6.05 6.96 -19.45
CA PRO A 715 5.52 7.03 -20.81
C PRO A 715 4.01 6.86 -20.91
N ILE A 716 3.43 5.97 -20.07
CA ILE A 716 1.98 5.79 -19.98
C ILE A 716 1.30 7.07 -19.47
N THR A 717 1.87 7.69 -18.46
CA THR A 717 1.40 8.98 -17.92
C THR A 717 1.46 10.08 -18.97
N ILE A 718 2.56 10.16 -19.74
CA ILE A 718 2.71 11.12 -20.86
C ILE A 718 1.61 10.90 -21.90
N ALA A 719 1.35 9.64 -22.29
CA ALA A 719 0.31 9.31 -23.25
C ALA A 719 -1.08 9.75 -22.74
N ILE A 720 -1.40 9.50 -21.47
CA ILE A 720 -2.68 9.88 -20.86
C ILE A 720 -2.85 11.41 -20.81
N TYR A 721 -1.82 12.15 -20.41
CA TYR A 721 -1.89 13.62 -20.43
C TYR A 721 -1.92 14.19 -21.85
N SER A 722 -1.32 13.51 -22.82
CA SER A 722 -1.46 13.86 -24.24
C SER A 722 -2.90 13.67 -24.71
N ILE A 723 -3.57 12.58 -24.29
CA ILE A 723 -5.01 12.37 -24.56
C ILE A 723 -5.83 13.49 -23.91
N ALA A 724 -5.52 13.89 -22.66
CA ALA A 724 -6.17 15.01 -22.01
C ALA A 724 -5.99 16.32 -22.82
N ALA A 725 -4.80 16.60 -23.30
CA ALA A 725 -4.52 17.78 -24.11
C ALA A 725 -5.27 17.78 -25.46
N ILE A 726 -5.38 16.61 -26.11
CA ILE A 726 -6.17 16.45 -27.35
C ILE A 726 -7.65 16.67 -27.06
N ALA A 727 -8.18 16.05 -26.00
CA ALA A 727 -9.57 16.22 -25.58
C ALA A 727 -9.90 17.68 -25.29
N LEU A 728 -8.95 18.40 -24.68
CA LEU A 728 -9.05 19.84 -24.41
C LEU A 728 -9.15 20.66 -25.71
N ARG A 729 -8.29 20.40 -26.68
CA ARG A 729 -8.33 21.07 -27.99
C ARG A 729 -9.64 20.84 -28.73
N LEU A 730 -10.14 19.60 -28.72
CA LEU A 730 -11.44 19.25 -29.30
C LEU A 730 -12.60 19.98 -28.62
N ARG A 731 -12.53 20.18 -27.30
CA ARG A 731 -13.54 20.90 -26.53
C ARG A 731 -13.62 22.40 -26.87
N HIS A 732 -12.49 23.02 -27.18
CA HIS A 732 -12.38 24.44 -27.51
C HIS A 732 -12.29 24.73 -29.01
N SER A 733 -12.36 23.70 -29.86
CA SER A 733 -12.43 23.90 -31.32
C SER A 733 -13.77 24.56 -31.68
N PRO A 734 -13.79 25.67 -32.40
CA PRO A 734 -15.05 26.28 -32.85
C PRO A 734 -15.81 25.25 -33.67
N SER A 735 -17.02 24.90 -33.22
CA SER A 735 -17.95 24.13 -34.04
C SER A 735 -18.05 24.85 -35.40
N ARG A 736 -17.69 24.16 -36.46
CA ARG A 736 -18.07 24.60 -37.82
C ARG A 736 -19.60 24.67 -37.80
N THR A 737 -20.13 25.86 -37.61
CA THR A 737 -21.50 26.17 -37.98
C THR A 737 -21.60 25.85 -39.47
N ILE A 738 -22.22 24.73 -39.79
CA ILE A 738 -22.76 24.51 -41.12
C ILE A 738 -23.76 25.66 -41.27
N SER A 739 -23.35 26.70 -41.99
CA SER A 739 -24.27 27.74 -42.45
C SER A 739 -25.23 27.02 -43.40
N ASP A 740 -26.44 26.76 -42.93
CA ASP A 740 -27.57 26.51 -43.77
C ASP A 740 -27.78 27.77 -44.63
N ASN A 741 -27.01 27.84 -45.72
CA ASN A 741 -27.35 28.62 -46.88
C ASN A 741 -28.57 27.91 -47.51
N ASN A 742 -29.74 28.17 -46.94
CA ASN A 742 -30.95 27.92 -47.65
C ASN A 742 -31.21 29.13 -48.58
N PRO A 743 -31.03 28.98 -49.89
CA PRO A 743 -31.42 30.02 -50.81
C PRO A 743 -32.96 30.07 -50.83
N ASN A 744 -33.50 31.17 -50.37
CA ASN A 744 -34.91 31.54 -50.43
C ASN A 744 -35.40 31.41 -51.89
N PRO A 745 -36.28 30.49 -52.25
CA PRO A 745 -36.88 30.47 -53.59
C PRO A 745 -38.14 31.33 -53.62
N GLY A 746 -38.06 32.45 -54.29
CA GLY A 746 -39.19 32.91 -55.06
C GLY A 746 -40.13 33.92 -54.42
N ALA A 747 -39.80 35.18 -54.62
CA ALA A 747 -40.78 36.19 -54.94
C ALA A 747 -41.18 36.05 -56.39
N VAL A 748 -42.39 35.57 -56.72
CA VAL A 748 -43.12 35.83 -57.98
C VAL A 748 -44.59 35.89 -57.68
N HIS A 749 -45.18 37.11 -57.91
CA HIS A 749 -46.56 37.53 -58.04
C HIS A 749 -47.50 37.46 -56.91
#